data_3efb9009b696d85903fe3806a070991d
#
_entry.id   3efb9009b696d85903fe3806a070991d
#
_cell.length_a   1.000
_cell.length_b   1.000
_cell.length_c   1.000
_cell.angle_alpha   90.00
_cell.angle_beta   90.00
_cell.angle_gamma   90.00
#
_symmetry.space_group_name_H-M   'P 1'
#
loop_
_entity.id
_entity.type
_entity.pdbx_description
1 polymer ?
#
loop_
_entity_poly.entity_id
_entity_poly.type
_entity_poly.pdbx_seq_one_letter_code
_entity_poly.pdbx_strand_id
1 'polypeptide(L)'
;MSKRIIQSVLSVSVLASMMSMAYAAQNEQEQAEQALEKPAEPVKLETIFVTAEEQVKQSLGVSVITKEDLEKLPVRNDISDYVRRMPGVNLTGNSATGQRGNNRQIDIRGMGPENTLILVDGKPINSRNSVRYGWKGERDTRGDSNWVPAEAIESIEVLRGPAAARYGSGAAGGVVNIVTKKVTNETHGSVEFYTSQPEDSKEGASNRVGFNVSGPLIKDVLSYRLYGNYNKTEADDVDINKSIGSTAAGREGVKNKDISGRLAWQATDQQTVLLDVSSSKQGNIYSGDSQLNANAEADAILSELIGKETNTMYRDSYALTHEGDWSWGKSKLVAQYDKTHNKRLPEGLAGSVEGKINNLDNKATSRLETLRLNGEANIPFEYYVPHVLTLGTEWVEDRFKDNVSTTQGTDSSGSGYGDQLAKGNRSKMESRIASAYIEDNLKLTDSTDAVLGLRFDDHSKSGSNWSPSLNITQRLNDYFTLKGGVAKAYKAPNMYQNAEGYLLSTNGNGCPSNIESRCLLQGNGDLKPETSVNKELGIQFQKDIVNASLTWFRNDYKDKIVAGTNVVGTVDGSSTNANTGAVTNTKWNILRWENTPKALIQGFEGSLGLDFGDIRWTNNFTYMMDSKDKQTGNPLSLVPNYTINSIFDYDITDQLDVNFVFTQYGRQKSRQFAENRLESGIGSGGTNSAIKPSTVKSYSTAGINVGYKISDNISTRVGVSNLFDKQILRDSNSISQTYNEPGRAYYASLKYSF
;
A
#
# COMPACT_ATOMS: atom_id res chain seq x y z
N MET A 1 -35.28 -12.10 -15.59
CA MET A 1 -34.76 -13.47 -15.32
C MET A 1 -33.70 -13.96 -16.34
N SER A 2 -33.63 -13.45 -17.57
CA SER A 2 -32.76 -14.02 -18.61
C SER A 2 -31.28 -13.59 -18.60
N LYS A 3 -30.91 -12.42 -18.04
CA LYS A 3 -29.50 -11.94 -18.00
C LYS A 3 -28.62 -12.60 -16.91
N ARG A 4 -29.22 -13.15 -15.85
CA ARG A 4 -28.44 -13.83 -14.77
C ARG A 4 -28.09 -15.28 -15.12
N ILE A 5 -28.88 -15.91 -15.98
CA ILE A 5 -28.65 -17.30 -16.43
C ILE A 5 -27.52 -17.36 -17.46
N ILE A 6 -27.37 -16.34 -18.32
CA ILE A 6 -26.32 -16.29 -19.34
C ILE A 6 -24.94 -16.05 -18.71
N GLN A 7 -24.85 -15.28 -17.61
CA GLN A 7 -23.59 -15.07 -16.92
C GLN A 7 -23.10 -16.31 -16.13
N SER A 8 -24.01 -17.12 -15.61
CA SER A 8 -23.63 -18.37 -14.90
C SER A 8 -23.28 -19.50 -15.89
N VAL A 9 -23.89 -19.52 -17.08
CA VAL A 9 -23.58 -20.52 -18.11
C VAL A 9 -22.23 -20.24 -18.77
N LEU A 10 -21.85 -18.97 -18.97
CA LEU A 10 -20.52 -18.61 -19.48
C LEU A 10 -19.40 -18.95 -18.48
N SER A 11 -19.65 -18.83 -17.18
CA SER A 11 -18.65 -19.19 -16.15
C SER A 11 -18.40 -20.71 -16.08
N VAL A 12 -19.41 -21.50 -16.27
CA VAL A 12 -19.32 -22.97 -16.24
C VAL A 12 -18.71 -23.53 -17.54
N SER A 13 -19.01 -22.92 -18.70
CA SER A 13 -18.45 -23.37 -19.99
C SER A 13 -16.96 -23.03 -20.12
N VAL A 14 -16.47 -21.93 -19.53
CA VAL A 14 -15.03 -21.60 -19.47
C VAL A 14 -14.27 -22.57 -18.57
N LEU A 15 -14.84 -22.96 -17.42
CA LEU A 15 -14.22 -23.97 -16.55
C LEU A 15 -14.16 -25.36 -17.22
N ALA A 16 -15.23 -25.76 -17.92
CA ALA A 16 -15.27 -27.04 -18.59
C ALA A 16 -14.32 -27.12 -19.81
N SER A 17 -14.13 -26.01 -20.53
CA SER A 17 -13.15 -25.95 -21.63
C SER A 17 -11.68 -25.92 -21.10
N MET A 18 -11.42 -25.35 -19.93
CA MET A 18 -10.09 -25.41 -19.28
C MET A 18 -9.75 -26.82 -18.78
N MET A 19 -10.72 -27.55 -18.24
CA MET A 19 -10.53 -28.94 -17.81
C MET A 19 -10.27 -29.90 -18.99
N SER A 20 -10.92 -29.68 -20.15
CA SER A 20 -10.69 -30.51 -21.35
C SER A 20 -9.31 -30.26 -21.98
N MET A 21 -8.75 -29.06 -21.89
CA MET A 21 -7.39 -28.77 -22.34
C MET A 21 -6.31 -29.37 -21.41
N ALA A 22 -6.57 -29.43 -20.10
CA ALA A 22 -5.67 -30.09 -19.14
C ALA A 22 -5.59 -31.60 -19.36
N TYR A 23 -6.70 -32.25 -19.73
CA TYR A 23 -6.74 -33.68 -20.00
C TYR A 23 -6.01 -34.10 -21.29
N ALA A 24 -5.92 -33.20 -22.28
CA ALA A 24 -5.18 -33.44 -23.52
C ALA A 24 -3.65 -33.34 -23.31
N ALA A 25 -3.20 -32.51 -22.38
CA ALA A 25 -1.77 -32.34 -22.06
C ALA A 25 -1.16 -33.51 -21.28
N GLN A 26 -1.95 -34.25 -20.50
CA GLN A 26 -1.47 -35.41 -19.74
C GLN A 26 -1.07 -36.62 -20.59
N ASN A 27 -1.63 -36.76 -21.79
CA ASN A 27 -1.33 -37.90 -22.69
C ASN A 27 -0.02 -37.75 -23.47
N GLU A 28 0.59 -36.58 -23.53
CA GLU A 28 1.87 -36.35 -24.22
C GLU A 28 3.10 -36.50 -23.28
N GLN A 29 2.94 -36.51 -21.96
CA GLN A 29 4.04 -36.61 -21.00
C GLN A 29 4.65 -38.01 -20.83
N GLU A 30 3.94 -39.08 -21.18
CA GLU A 30 4.50 -40.43 -21.07
C GLU A 30 5.57 -40.80 -22.14
N GLN A 31 5.82 -39.96 -23.12
CA GLN A 31 6.77 -40.25 -24.22
C GLN A 31 8.11 -39.48 -24.14
N ALA A 32 8.29 -38.55 -23.19
CA ALA A 32 9.48 -37.69 -23.13
C ALA A 32 10.57 -38.06 -22.11
N GLU A 33 10.39 -39.11 -21.31
CA GLU A 33 11.34 -39.47 -20.22
C GLU A 33 12.57 -40.32 -20.65
N GLN A 34 12.88 -40.46 -21.92
CA GLN A 34 14.09 -41.18 -22.38
C GLN A 34 14.95 -40.33 -23.33
N ALA A 35 15.68 -39.35 -22.82
CA ALA A 35 16.82 -38.75 -23.56
C ALA A 35 17.88 -38.17 -22.60
N LEU A 36 18.75 -39.09 -22.13
CA LEU A 36 20.21 -38.95 -22.01
C LEU A 36 20.87 -37.68 -21.51
N GLU A 37 21.45 -37.81 -20.30
CA GLU A 37 22.53 -36.96 -19.77
C GLU A 37 23.73 -36.87 -20.72
N LYS A 38 24.17 -35.63 -21.00
CA LYS A 38 25.52 -35.31 -21.44
C LYS A 38 26.24 -34.54 -20.33
N PRO A 39 27.51 -34.80 -20.04
CA PRO A 39 28.25 -34.02 -19.03
C PRO A 39 28.46 -32.58 -19.53
N ALA A 40 28.13 -31.62 -18.67
CA ALA A 40 28.35 -30.19 -18.93
C ALA A 40 29.86 -29.87 -19.00
N GLU A 41 30.28 -29.17 -20.05
CA GLU A 41 31.60 -28.54 -20.11
C GLU A 41 31.69 -27.43 -19.03
N PRO A 42 32.91 -27.17 -18.48
CA PRO A 42 33.06 -26.14 -17.45
C PRO A 42 32.75 -24.76 -18.04
N VAL A 43 31.68 -24.18 -17.54
CA VAL A 43 31.28 -22.81 -17.89
C VAL A 43 32.41 -21.88 -17.42
N LYS A 44 33.06 -21.16 -18.34
CA LYS A 44 33.84 -19.97 -18.01
C LYS A 44 32.91 -19.00 -17.26
N LEU A 45 33.26 -18.65 -16.02
CA LEU A 45 32.62 -17.59 -15.27
C LEU A 45 32.79 -16.28 -16.07
N GLU A 46 31.84 -15.96 -16.92
CA GLU A 46 31.70 -14.60 -17.46
C GLU A 46 31.41 -13.68 -16.27
N THR A 47 32.07 -12.54 -16.26
CA THR A 47 31.82 -11.51 -15.24
C THR A 47 30.35 -11.12 -15.33
N ILE A 48 29.55 -11.51 -14.36
CA ILE A 48 28.11 -11.16 -14.30
C ILE A 48 28.05 -9.67 -14.01
N PHE A 49 27.66 -8.89 -15.00
CA PHE A 49 27.41 -7.47 -14.85
C PHE A 49 26.03 -7.28 -14.19
N VAL A 50 26.03 -6.78 -12.96
CA VAL A 50 24.82 -6.50 -12.18
C VAL A 50 24.43 -5.04 -12.36
N THR A 51 23.17 -4.76 -12.72
CA THR A 51 22.66 -3.38 -12.86
C THR A 51 22.64 -2.65 -11.52
N ALA A 52 22.55 -1.31 -11.56
CA ALA A 52 22.42 -0.50 -10.36
C ALA A 52 21.19 -0.89 -9.52
N GLU A 53 20.07 -1.24 -10.17
CA GLU A 53 18.85 -1.71 -9.49
C GLU A 53 19.07 -3.05 -8.79
N GLU A 54 19.66 -4.01 -9.48
CA GLU A 54 19.95 -5.34 -8.91
C GLU A 54 20.92 -5.24 -7.72
N GLN A 55 21.95 -4.37 -7.83
CA GLN A 55 22.89 -4.13 -6.74
C GLN A 55 22.21 -3.46 -5.53
N VAL A 56 21.35 -2.46 -5.76
CA VAL A 56 20.62 -1.77 -4.71
C VAL A 56 19.62 -2.72 -4.02
N LYS A 57 19.01 -3.65 -4.74
CA LYS A 57 18.16 -4.70 -4.17
C LYS A 57 18.89 -5.64 -3.20
N GLN A 58 20.21 -5.72 -3.27
CA GLN A 58 21.03 -6.46 -2.29
C GLN A 58 21.38 -5.63 -1.04
N SER A 59 20.92 -4.37 -0.92
CA SER A 59 21.17 -3.54 0.26
C SER A 59 20.41 -4.07 1.49
N LEU A 60 20.84 -3.68 2.71
CA LEU A 60 20.15 -4.05 3.95
C LEU A 60 18.78 -3.41 4.10
N GLY A 61 18.53 -2.29 3.39
CA GLY A 61 17.23 -1.66 3.31
C GLY A 61 16.21 -2.42 2.45
N VAL A 62 16.52 -3.61 1.95
CA VAL A 62 15.62 -4.43 1.12
C VAL A 62 15.30 -5.74 1.82
N SER A 63 14.01 -6.08 1.80
CA SER A 63 13.50 -7.37 2.27
C SER A 63 12.64 -7.99 1.18
N VAL A 64 12.69 -9.30 1.04
CA VAL A 64 11.90 -10.05 0.06
C VAL A 64 11.05 -11.08 0.79
N ILE A 65 9.78 -11.16 0.43
CA ILE A 65 8.88 -12.27 0.78
C ILE A 65 8.79 -13.14 -0.45
N THR A 66 9.26 -14.37 -0.35
CA THR A 66 9.27 -15.30 -1.48
C THR A 66 7.93 -15.98 -1.68
N LYS A 67 7.78 -16.70 -2.78
CA LYS A 67 6.60 -17.52 -3.05
C LYS A 67 6.41 -18.59 -1.96
N GLU A 68 7.49 -19.22 -1.52
CA GLU A 68 7.50 -20.23 -0.47
C GLU A 68 7.02 -19.65 0.88
N ASP A 69 7.45 -18.43 1.21
CA ASP A 69 6.96 -17.71 2.39
C ASP A 69 5.46 -17.42 2.28
N LEU A 70 4.98 -16.97 1.11
CA LEU A 70 3.58 -16.67 0.87
C LEU A 70 2.70 -17.92 0.97
N GLU A 71 3.16 -19.06 0.47
CA GLU A 71 2.42 -20.34 0.52
C GLU A 71 2.26 -20.86 1.95
N LYS A 72 3.14 -20.49 2.89
CA LYS A 72 3.05 -20.83 4.32
C LYS A 72 2.19 -19.88 5.14
N LEU A 73 1.67 -18.81 4.55
CA LEU A 73 0.85 -17.80 5.23
C LEU A 73 -0.63 -17.95 4.88
N PRO A 74 -1.58 -17.45 5.73
CA PRO A 74 -2.98 -17.37 5.36
C PRO A 74 -3.16 -16.57 4.08
N VAL A 75 -3.93 -17.09 3.13
CA VAL A 75 -4.19 -16.41 1.86
C VAL A 75 -4.98 -15.13 2.09
N ARG A 76 -4.36 -13.99 1.86
CA ARG A 76 -4.97 -12.67 2.02
C ARG A 76 -5.05 -11.96 0.67
N ASN A 77 -6.12 -11.22 0.48
CA ASN A 77 -6.25 -10.36 -0.71
C ASN A 77 -5.47 -9.05 -0.55
N ASP A 78 -5.24 -8.61 0.68
CA ASP A 78 -4.49 -7.41 1.02
C ASP A 78 -3.04 -7.78 1.35
N ILE A 79 -2.09 -7.38 0.49
CA ILE A 79 -0.67 -7.65 0.70
C ILE A 79 -0.09 -6.95 1.93
N SER A 80 -0.79 -5.95 2.47
CA SER A 80 -0.36 -5.25 3.68
C SER A 80 -0.22 -6.21 4.87
N ASP A 81 -1.03 -7.28 4.93
CA ASP A 81 -0.95 -8.31 5.95
C ASP A 81 0.33 -9.16 5.86
N TYR A 82 0.93 -9.26 4.67
CA TYR A 82 2.21 -9.94 4.48
C TYR A 82 3.38 -9.01 4.83
N VAL A 83 3.41 -7.81 4.22
CA VAL A 83 4.55 -6.90 4.35
C VAL A 83 4.71 -6.29 5.75
N ARG A 84 3.64 -6.22 6.57
CA ARG A 84 3.72 -5.71 7.95
C ARG A 84 4.66 -6.51 8.86
N ARG A 85 5.09 -7.70 8.44
CA ARG A 85 6.04 -8.55 9.15
C ARG A 85 7.50 -8.25 8.82
N MET A 86 7.73 -7.43 7.80
CA MET A 86 9.07 -7.03 7.39
C MET A 86 9.62 -5.91 8.29
N PRO A 87 10.94 -5.83 8.46
CA PRO A 87 11.56 -4.73 9.21
C PRO A 87 11.12 -3.37 8.65
N GLY A 88 10.88 -2.40 9.53
CA GLY A 88 10.51 -1.05 9.15
C GLY A 88 9.08 -0.86 8.64
N VAL A 89 8.27 -1.92 8.50
CA VAL A 89 6.91 -1.84 7.96
C VAL A 89 5.87 -1.87 9.06
N ASN A 90 4.94 -0.91 9.00
CA ASN A 90 3.80 -0.81 9.90
C ASN A 90 2.52 -0.58 9.08
N LEU A 91 1.37 -0.76 9.72
CA LEU A 91 0.08 -0.33 9.18
C LEU A 91 -0.42 0.85 10.01
N THR A 92 -0.63 1.98 9.35
CA THR A 92 -1.25 3.15 9.96
C THR A 92 -2.72 3.22 9.62
N GLY A 93 -3.55 3.33 10.65
CA GLY A 93 -4.95 3.69 10.49
C GLY A 93 -5.09 5.18 10.22
N ASN A 94 -6.25 5.58 9.76
CA ASN A 94 -6.42 6.90 9.20
C ASN A 94 -6.55 7.97 10.26
N SER A 95 -7.30 8.01 11.23
CA SER A 95 -7.30 9.08 12.22
C SER A 95 -7.67 8.63 13.63
N ALA A 96 -7.22 9.40 14.61
CA ALA A 96 -7.58 9.20 16.00
C ALA A 96 -9.07 9.38 16.27
N THR A 97 -9.78 10.11 15.42
CA THR A 97 -11.19 10.49 15.62
C THR A 97 -12.16 9.57 14.88
N GLY A 98 -11.65 8.51 14.25
CA GLY A 98 -12.49 7.50 13.67
C GLY A 98 -12.92 7.82 12.24
N GLN A 99 -12.08 7.56 11.27
CA GLN A 99 -12.56 7.46 9.90
C GLN A 99 -13.43 6.23 9.71
N ARG A 100 -14.42 6.37 8.84
CA ARG A 100 -15.24 5.29 8.38
C ARG A 100 -14.36 4.17 7.81
N GLY A 101 -14.74 2.93 8.07
CA GLY A 101 -14.12 1.78 7.46
C GLY A 101 -12.90 1.21 8.17
N ASN A 102 -12.34 1.91 9.17
CA ASN A 102 -11.15 1.44 9.88
C ASN A 102 -10.01 1.02 8.93
N ASN A 103 -9.86 1.71 7.80
CA ASN A 103 -8.91 1.38 6.76
C ASN A 103 -7.48 1.72 7.19
N ARG A 104 -6.57 0.78 6.98
CA ARG A 104 -5.13 0.97 7.25
C ARG A 104 -4.33 0.82 5.98
N GLN A 105 -3.22 1.55 5.89
CA GLN A 105 -2.32 1.56 4.75
C GLN A 105 -0.90 1.26 5.20
N ILE A 106 -0.09 0.77 4.28
CA ILE A 106 1.33 0.48 4.52
C ILE A 106 2.07 1.78 4.80
N ASP A 107 2.79 1.81 5.92
CA ASP A 107 3.64 2.91 6.36
C ASP A 107 5.05 2.38 6.63
N ILE A 108 6.01 2.80 5.83
CA ILE A 108 7.39 2.40 5.95
C ILE A 108 8.14 3.40 6.84
N ARG A 109 8.80 2.89 7.90
CA ARG A 109 9.61 3.67 8.87
C ARG A 109 8.84 4.81 9.53
N GLY A 110 7.50 4.78 9.61
CA GLY A 110 6.69 5.83 10.22
C GLY A 110 6.68 7.15 9.44
N MET A 111 6.94 7.11 8.13
CA MET A 111 6.95 8.28 7.26
C MET A 111 5.57 8.69 6.75
N GLY A 112 4.57 7.86 7.01
CA GLY A 112 3.21 8.01 6.56
C GLY A 112 2.96 7.32 5.21
N PRO A 113 1.73 6.83 4.98
CA PRO A 113 1.40 6.02 3.82
C PRO A 113 1.55 6.76 2.48
N GLU A 114 1.40 8.09 2.45
CA GLU A 114 1.62 8.91 1.24
C GLU A 114 3.10 8.93 0.78
N ASN A 115 4.02 8.44 1.61
CA ASN A 115 5.44 8.28 1.30
C ASN A 115 5.83 6.83 0.97
N THR A 116 4.85 5.93 0.83
CA THR A 116 5.05 4.54 0.40
C THR A 116 4.51 4.37 -1.01
N LEU A 117 5.39 4.01 -1.95
CA LEU A 117 5.02 3.74 -3.34
C LEU A 117 4.75 2.23 -3.50
N ILE A 118 3.67 1.87 -4.18
CA ILE A 118 3.35 0.47 -4.50
C ILE A 118 3.48 0.26 -6.00
N LEU A 119 4.22 -0.80 -6.37
CA LEU A 119 4.47 -1.18 -7.75
C LEU A 119 3.94 -2.59 -8.02
N VAL A 120 3.61 -2.86 -9.27
CA VAL A 120 3.40 -4.21 -9.83
C VAL A 120 4.33 -4.39 -11.01
N ASP A 121 5.25 -5.34 -10.93
CA ASP A 121 6.31 -5.58 -11.93
C ASP A 121 7.07 -4.28 -12.28
N GLY A 122 7.42 -3.49 -11.25
CA GLY A 122 8.09 -2.20 -11.39
C GLY A 122 7.22 -1.04 -11.88
N LYS A 123 5.92 -1.26 -12.16
CA LYS A 123 4.97 -0.24 -12.64
C LYS A 123 4.17 0.33 -11.48
N PRO A 124 4.25 1.65 -11.19
CA PRO A 124 3.53 2.27 -10.08
C PRO A 124 2.00 2.18 -10.19
N ILE A 125 1.36 1.97 -9.04
CA ILE A 125 -0.08 2.07 -8.84
C ILE A 125 -0.36 3.33 -8.01
N ASN A 126 -1.34 4.13 -8.43
CA ASN A 126 -1.71 5.37 -7.75
C ASN A 126 -3.22 5.56 -7.59
N SER A 127 -4.00 4.47 -7.59
CA SER A 127 -5.46 4.49 -7.51
C SER A 127 -5.99 5.20 -6.27
N ARG A 128 -5.25 5.13 -5.14
CA ARG A 128 -5.56 5.85 -3.90
C ARG A 128 -5.68 7.36 -4.11
N ASN A 129 -4.99 7.94 -5.10
CA ASN A 129 -5.07 9.36 -5.41
C ASN A 129 -6.45 9.80 -5.94
N SER A 130 -7.31 8.86 -6.32
CA SER A 130 -8.71 9.11 -6.64
C SER A 130 -9.59 9.34 -5.41
N VAL A 131 -9.09 9.08 -4.20
CA VAL A 131 -9.80 9.26 -2.94
C VAL A 131 -9.45 10.60 -2.33
N ARG A 132 -10.47 11.28 -1.78
CA ARG A 132 -10.34 12.58 -1.11
C ARG A 132 -9.23 12.59 -0.05
N TYR A 133 -8.47 13.68 -0.02
CA TYR A 133 -7.38 13.90 0.93
C TYR A 133 -7.87 14.74 2.12
N GLY A 134 -7.66 14.26 3.33
CA GLY A 134 -8.16 14.86 4.56
C GLY A 134 -7.17 15.81 5.25
N TRP A 135 -7.63 16.51 6.29
CA TRP A 135 -6.88 17.52 7.07
C TRP A 135 -5.57 17.00 7.68
N LYS A 136 -5.52 15.74 8.08
CA LYS A 136 -4.39 15.12 8.76
C LYS A 136 -3.47 14.35 7.81
N GLY A 137 -3.70 14.47 6.51
CA GLY A 137 -2.90 13.78 5.51
C GLY A 137 -3.32 12.33 5.28
N GLU A 138 -4.57 12.02 5.53
CA GLU A 138 -5.14 10.69 5.36
C GLU A 138 -6.13 10.62 4.19
N ARG A 139 -6.37 9.39 3.70
CA ARG A 139 -7.40 9.05 2.73
C ARG A 139 -8.21 7.88 3.25
N ASP A 140 -9.52 7.90 3.08
CA ASP A 140 -10.39 6.79 3.46
C ASP A 140 -10.35 5.69 2.40
N THR A 141 -9.26 4.94 2.39
CA THR A 141 -9.01 3.81 1.48
C THR A 141 -7.98 2.86 2.08
N ARG A 142 -8.01 1.60 1.67
CA ARG A 142 -6.98 0.59 1.97
C ARG A 142 -5.67 0.85 1.19
N GLY A 143 -5.62 1.91 0.39
CA GLY A 143 -4.50 2.20 -0.48
C GLY A 143 -4.48 1.31 -1.72
N ASP A 144 -3.29 1.05 -2.23
CA ASP A 144 -3.09 0.28 -3.46
C ASP A 144 -2.62 -1.17 -3.22
N SER A 145 -2.83 -1.71 -2.02
CA SER A 145 -2.36 -3.04 -1.60
C SER A 145 -3.26 -4.22 -1.98
N ASN A 146 -4.41 -3.96 -2.60
CA ASN A 146 -5.45 -4.98 -2.86
C ASN A 146 -5.68 -5.32 -4.34
N TRP A 147 -4.78 -4.91 -5.24
CA TRP A 147 -5.00 -5.05 -6.70
C TRP A 147 -4.42 -6.31 -7.31
N VAL A 148 -3.56 -7.03 -6.60
CA VAL A 148 -2.94 -8.27 -7.09
C VAL A 148 -3.26 -9.40 -6.13
N PRO A 149 -3.94 -10.46 -6.59
CA PRO A 149 -4.26 -11.60 -5.76
C PRO A 149 -3.02 -12.44 -5.45
N ALA A 150 -3.02 -13.07 -4.26
CA ALA A 150 -1.86 -13.84 -3.77
C ALA A 150 -1.39 -14.93 -4.75
N GLU A 151 -2.31 -15.58 -5.47
CA GLU A 151 -1.98 -16.64 -6.44
C GLU A 151 -1.14 -16.14 -7.61
N ALA A 152 -1.21 -14.86 -7.92
CA ALA A 152 -0.45 -14.24 -9.01
C ALA A 152 0.95 -13.79 -8.59
N ILE A 153 1.23 -13.78 -7.28
CA ILE A 153 2.48 -13.21 -6.73
C ILE A 153 3.58 -14.26 -6.75
N GLU A 154 4.74 -13.87 -7.28
CA GLU A 154 6.00 -14.62 -7.19
C GLU A 154 6.81 -14.19 -5.97
N SER A 155 6.90 -12.86 -5.75
CA SER A 155 7.57 -12.30 -4.58
C SER A 155 7.06 -10.89 -4.28
N ILE A 156 7.32 -10.42 -3.06
CA ILE A 156 7.08 -9.02 -2.68
C ILE A 156 8.40 -8.45 -2.17
N GLU A 157 8.88 -7.41 -2.84
CA GLU A 157 10.10 -6.70 -2.48
C GLU A 157 9.73 -5.43 -1.71
N VAL A 158 10.35 -5.21 -0.55
CA VAL A 158 10.20 -3.98 0.24
C VAL A 158 11.52 -3.26 0.29
N LEU A 159 11.61 -2.13 -0.42
CA LEU A 159 12.80 -1.30 -0.50
C LEU A 159 12.64 -0.08 0.41
N ARG A 160 13.61 0.18 1.27
CA ARG A 160 13.60 1.26 2.26
C ARG A 160 14.81 2.17 2.10
N GLY A 161 14.69 3.40 2.60
CA GLY A 161 15.80 4.36 2.65
C GLY A 161 16.41 4.71 1.30
N PRO A 162 17.75 4.72 1.17
CA PRO A 162 18.43 5.10 -0.08
C PRO A 162 18.08 4.22 -1.28
N ALA A 163 17.76 2.95 -1.05
CA ALA A 163 17.36 2.01 -2.09
C ALA A 163 16.07 2.43 -2.83
N ALA A 164 15.19 3.18 -2.18
CA ALA A 164 13.92 3.64 -2.75
C ALA A 164 14.04 4.92 -3.59
N ALA A 165 15.15 5.67 -3.49
CA ALA A 165 15.28 7.02 -4.05
C ALA A 165 15.19 7.07 -5.59
N ARG A 166 15.61 6.00 -6.30
CA ARG A 166 15.52 5.92 -7.76
C ARG A 166 14.09 5.98 -8.30
N TYR A 167 13.10 5.61 -7.49
CA TYR A 167 11.69 5.53 -7.91
C TYR A 167 10.96 6.89 -7.88
N GLY A 168 11.65 7.97 -7.50
CA GLY A 168 11.12 9.34 -7.60
C GLY A 168 10.06 9.70 -6.57
N SER A 169 9.07 10.48 -7.00
CA SER A 169 8.07 11.04 -6.10
C SER A 169 7.20 9.98 -5.41
N GLY A 170 7.05 10.12 -4.08
CA GLY A 170 6.23 9.23 -3.26
C GLY A 170 6.98 8.04 -2.66
N ALA A 171 8.27 7.85 -2.99
CA ALA A 171 9.09 6.76 -2.48
C ALA A 171 9.97 7.16 -1.27
N ALA A 172 9.73 8.31 -0.65
CA ALA A 172 10.58 8.82 0.43
C ALA A 172 10.63 7.90 1.67
N GLY A 173 9.56 7.19 1.98
CA GLY A 173 9.50 6.15 3.02
C GLY A 173 10.02 4.81 2.52
N GLY A 174 9.63 4.44 1.32
CA GLY A 174 10.01 3.19 0.69
C GLY A 174 9.11 2.80 -0.47
N VAL A 175 9.41 1.64 -1.02
CA VAL A 175 8.70 1.02 -2.14
C VAL A 175 8.31 -0.39 -1.78
N VAL A 176 7.10 -0.79 -2.12
CA VAL A 176 6.64 -2.18 -2.11
C VAL A 176 6.42 -2.60 -3.56
N ASN A 177 7.26 -3.48 -4.09
CA ASN A 177 7.14 -3.99 -5.45
C ASN A 177 6.58 -5.42 -5.43
N ILE A 178 5.41 -5.59 -6.00
CA ILE A 178 4.76 -6.89 -6.17
C ILE A 178 5.27 -7.46 -7.49
N VAL A 179 6.06 -8.51 -7.42
CA VAL A 179 6.55 -9.24 -8.58
C VAL A 179 5.55 -10.35 -8.88
N THR A 180 4.99 -10.35 -10.08
CA THR A 180 4.02 -11.36 -10.48
C THR A 180 4.71 -12.54 -11.15
N LYS A 181 4.10 -13.73 -11.06
CA LYS A 181 4.61 -14.96 -11.72
C LYS A 181 4.87 -14.72 -13.19
N LYS A 182 5.94 -15.28 -13.73
CA LYS A 182 6.30 -15.17 -15.14
C LYS A 182 5.38 -16.00 -16.03
N VAL A 183 5.37 -15.71 -17.32
CA VAL A 183 4.83 -16.64 -18.33
C VAL A 183 5.72 -17.87 -18.43
N THR A 184 5.15 -19.00 -18.82
CA THR A 184 5.85 -20.29 -18.92
C THR A 184 5.73 -20.85 -20.33
N ASN A 185 6.67 -21.72 -20.72
CA ASN A 185 6.63 -22.48 -21.99
C ASN A 185 5.91 -23.82 -21.87
N GLU A 186 5.39 -24.11 -20.67
CA GLU A 186 4.53 -25.25 -20.39
C GLU A 186 3.27 -24.75 -19.71
N THR A 187 2.15 -25.48 -19.91
CA THR A 187 0.89 -25.07 -19.30
C THR A 187 0.87 -25.46 -17.84
N HIS A 188 0.79 -24.45 -16.98
CA HIS A 188 0.65 -24.61 -15.54
C HIS A 188 -0.50 -23.73 -15.04
N GLY A 189 -1.16 -24.20 -14.01
CA GLY A 189 -2.22 -23.43 -13.41
C GLY A 189 -2.53 -23.87 -12.00
N SER A 190 -3.33 -23.04 -11.32
CA SER A 190 -3.88 -23.40 -10.01
C SER A 190 -5.21 -22.73 -9.78
N VAL A 191 -6.05 -23.40 -9.00
CA VAL A 191 -7.28 -22.84 -8.43
C VAL A 191 -7.21 -23.02 -6.92
N GLU A 192 -7.48 -21.96 -6.15
CA GLU A 192 -7.43 -21.99 -4.71
C GLU A 192 -8.70 -21.45 -4.08
N PHE A 193 -9.25 -22.20 -3.15
CA PHE A 193 -10.36 -21.81 -2.30
C PHE A 193 -9.83 -21.51 -0.91
N TYR A 194 -10.30 -20.42 -0.31
CA TYR A 194 -9.92 -20.01 1.03
C TYR A 194 -11.14 -19.54 1.81
N THR A 195 -11.19 -19.92 3.08
CA THR A 195 -12.18 -19.41 4.05
C THR A 195 -11.51 -19.05 5.37
N SER A 196 -12.00 -18.00 6.03
CA SER A 196 -11.59 -17.61 7.38
C SER A 196 -12.82 -17.24 8.19
N GLN A 197 -12.98 -17.88 9.34
CA GLN A 197 -14.13 -17.75 10.23
C GLN A 197 -13.63 -17.21 11.58
N PRO A 198 -13.96 -15.96 11.93
CA PRO A 198 -13.68 -15.42 13.26
C PRO A 198 -14.41 -16.21 14.36
N GLU A 199 -13.80 -16.28 15.55
CA GLU A 199 -14.44 -16.86 16.73
C GLU A 199 -15.51 -15.93 17.28
N ASP A 200 -15.26 -14.62 17.29
CA ASP A 200 -16.25 -13.60 17.63
C ASP A 200 -17.20 -13.40 16.44
N SER A 201 -18.50 -13.69 16.66
CA SER A 201 -19.55 -13.54 15.66
C SER A 201 -19.76 -12.08 15.18
N LYS A 202 -19.22 -11.11 15.91
CA LYS A 202 -19.26 -9.69 15.52
C LYS A 202 -18.17 -9.33 14.49
N GLU A 203 -17.22 -10.19 14.25
CA GLU A 203 -16.19 -9.99 13.25
C GLU A 203 -16.56 -10.58 11.89
N GLY A 204 -16.19 -9.90 10.82
CA GLY A 204 -16.52 -10.32 9.47
C GLY A 204 -15.72 -11.52 8.97
N ALA A 205 -16.42 -12.59 8.55
CA ALA A 205 -15.83 -13.76 7.91
C ALA A 205 -15.35 -13.45 6.48
N SER A 206 -14.36 -14.22 5.98
CA SER A 206 -13.83 -14.09 4.62
C SER A 206 -13.96 -15.37 3.83
N ASN A 207 -14.38 -15.26 2.56
CA ASN A 207 -14.38 -16.34 1.59
C ASN A 207 -13.78 -15.86 0.28
N ARG A 208 -12.96 -16.70 -0.34
CA ARG A 208 -12.20 -16.35 -1.52
C ARG A 208 -12.04 -17.53 -2.46
N VAL A 209 -12.03 -17.24 -3.75
CA VAL A 209 -11.58 -18.15 -4.81
C VAL A 209 -10.66 -17.38 -5.74
N GLY A 210 -9.51 -17.96 -6.05
CA GLY A 210 -8.54 -17.41 -6.98
C GLY A 210 -8.06 -18.45 -7.97
N PHE A 211 -7.59 -17.99 -9.10
CA PHE A 211 -6.99 -18.86 -10.12
C PHE A 211 -5.79 -18.16 -10.78
N ASN A 212 -4.87 -18.97 -11.27
CA ASN A 212 -3.76 -18.55 -12.11
C ASN A 212 -3.50 -19.63 -13.14
N VAL A 213 -3.29 -19.25 -14.40
CA VAL A 213 -2.91 -20.13 -15.49
C VAL A 213 -1.92 -19.43 -16.41
N SER A 214 -0.91 -20.15 -16.84
CA SER A 214 0.13 -19.69 -17.74
C SER A 214 0.54 -20.81 -18.70
N GLY A 215 0.93 -20.45 -19.92
CA GLY A 215 1.39 -21.43 -20.90
C GLY A 215 1.70 -20.81 -22.25
N PRO A 216 2.18 -21.60 -23.22
CA PRO A 216 2.39 -21.14 -24.58
C PRO A 216 1.08 -21.15 -25.39
N LEU A 217 0.87 -20.09 -26.19
CA LEU A 217 -0.04 -20.12 -27.33
C LEU A 217 0.70 -20.64 -28.57
N ILE A 218 1.97 -20.24 -28.71
CA ILE A 218 2.91 -20.74 -29.71
C ILE A 218 4.22 -20.94 -28.95
N LYS A 219 4.67 -22.20 -28.86
CA LYS A 219 5.87 -22.57 -28.10
C LYS A 219 7.07 -21.71 -28.50
N ASP A 220 7.78 -21.18 -27.50
CA ASP A 220 8.96 -20.31 -27.61
C ASP A 220 8.73 -18.96 -28.30
N VAL A 221 7.51 -18.66 -28.79
CA VAL A 221 7.19 -17.41 -29.51
C VAL A 221 6.14 -16.57 -28.78
N LEU A 222 5.02 -17.17 -28.39
CA LEU A 222 3.92 -16.42 -27.78
C LEU A 222 3.36 -17.17 -26.60
N SER A 223 3.51 -16.61 -25.42
CA SER A 223 3.01 -17.16 -24.17
C SER A 223 1.97 -16.25 -23.54
N TYR A 224 1.11 -16.82 -22.72
CA TYR A 224 0.11 -16.08 -21.98
C TYR A 224 0.17 -16.38 -20.50
N ARG A 225 -0.35 -15.48 -19.71
CA ARG A 225 -0.70 -15.67 -18.30
C ARG A 225 -2.02 -14.99 -18.04
N LEU A 226 -2.92 -15.69 -17.36
CA LEU A 226 -4.18 -15.17 -16.89
C LEU A 226 -4.35 -15.49 -15.42
N TYR A 227 -4.77 -14.51 -14.61
CA TYR A 227 -5.13 -14.72 -13.23
C TYR A 227 -6.35 -13.90 -12.84
N GLY A 228 -7.02 -14.32 -11.79
CA GLY A 228 -8.13 -13.56 -11.24
C GLY A 228 -8.58 -14.10 -9.90
N ASN A 229 -9.38 -13.30 -9.22
CA ASN A 229 -9.97 -13.72 -7.97
C ASN A 229 -11.36 -13.11 -7.75
N TYR A 230 -12.07 -13.76 -6.86
CA TYR A 230 -13.23 -13.23 -6.18
C TYR A 230 -13.02 -13.37 -4.68
N ASN A 231 -13.05 -12.25 -3.97
CA ASN A 231 -12.92 -12.21 -2.51
C ASN A 231 -14.13 -11.49 -1.93
N LYS A 232 -14.68 -12.02 -0.84
CA LYS A 232 -15.68 -11.34 -0.02
C LYS A 232 -15.29 -11.50 1.44
N THR A 233 -15.04 -10.37 2.10
CA THR A 233 -14.93 -10.28 3.56
C THR A 233 -16.14 -9.50 4.05
N GLU A 234 -16.89 -10.04 4.99
CA GLU A 234 -18.04 -9.36 5.59
C GLU A 234 -17.57 -8.19 6.46
N ALA A 235 -18.45 -7.24 6.69
CA ALA A 235 -18.20 -6.14 7.62
C ALA A 235 -18.29 -6.64 9.07
N ASP A 236 -17.54 -6.00 9.98
CA ASP A 236 -17.76 -6.18 11.40
C ASP A 236 -19.14 -5.62 11.81
N ASP A 237 -19.71 -6.14 12.87
CA ASP A 237 -20.96 -5.62 13.43
C ASP A 237 -20.79 -4.18 13.91
N VAL A 238 -21.85 -3.39 13.76
CA VAL A 238 -21.90 -1.97 14.13
C VAL A 238 -21.64 -1.71 15.62
N ASP A 239 -21.89 -2.69 16.46
CA ASP A 239 -21.74 -2.62 17.91
C ASP A 239 -20.44 -3.27 18.43
N ILE A 240 -19.52 -3.67 17.55
CA ILE A 240 -18.27 -4.36 17.95
C ILE A 240 -17.45 -3.56 18.97
N ASN A 241 -17.46 -2.23 18.87
CA ASN A 241 -16.72 -1.34 19.78
C ASN A 241 -17.55 -0.88 20.98
N LYS A 242 -18.82 -1.30 21.11
CA LYS A 242 -19.73 -0.88 22.17
C LYS A 242 -19.29 -1.32 23.56
N SER A 243 -18.58 -2.44 23.67
CA SER A 243 -18.05 -2.97 24.93
C SER A 243 -17.10 -2.00 25.65
N ILE A 244 -16.43 -1.11 24.92
CA ILE A 244 -15.58 -0.04 25.47
C ILE A 244 -16.27 1.33 25.48
N GLY A 245 -17.58 1.38 25.24
CA GLY A 245 -18.36 2.61 25.21
C GLY A 245 -18.14 3.46 23.96
N SER A 246 -17.56 2.91 22.91
CA SER A 246 -17.28 3.62 21.66
C SER A 246 -18.41 3.41 20.64
N THR A 247 -18.74 4.50 19.90
CA THR A 247 -19.63 4.50 18.73
C THR A 247 -18.88 4.38 17.42
N ALA A 248 -17.55 4.19 17.46
CA ALA A 248 -16.73 4.01 16.27
C ALA A 248 -17.12 2.74 15.52
N ALA A 249 -17.12 2.80 14.21
CA ALA A 249 -17.32 1.63 13.36
C ALA A 249 -16.17 0.62 13.50
N GLY A 250 -16.50 -0.64 13.33
CA GLY A 250 -15.55 -1.74 13.11
C GLY A 250 -14.92 -1.65 11.70
N ARG A 251 -14.34 -2.75 11.24
CA ARG A 251 -13.77 -2.85 9.90
C ARG A 251 -14.89 -2.95 8.87
N GLU A 252 -14.83 -2.14 7.83
CA GLU A 252 -15.66 -2.37 6.66
C GLU A 252 -15.32 -3.72 6.04
N GLY A 253 -16.33 -4.40 5.52
CA GLY A 253 -16.12 -5.53 4.65
C GLY A 253 -15.58 -5.10 3.29
N VAL A 254 -15.11 -6.06 2.51
CA VAL A 254 -14.59 -5.82 1.17
C VAL A 254 -15.02 -6.89 0.20
N LYS A 255 -15.33 -6.46 -1.02
CA LYS A 255 -15.65 -7.35 -2.13
C LYS A 255 -14.76 -7.02 -3.31
N ASN A 256 -13.81 -7.91 -3.61
CA ASN A 256 -12.90 -7.77 -4.73
C ASN A 256 -13.32 -8.68 -5.89
N LYS A 257 -13.09 -8.18 -7.10
CA LYS A 257 -13.17 -8.93 -8.34
C LYS A 257 -12.04 -8.45 -9.23
N ASP A 258 -11.08 -9.30 -9.49
CA ASP A 258 -9.89 -8.97 -10.24
C ASP A 258 -9.69 -9.96 -11.36
N ILE A 259 -9.33 -9.46 -12.53
CA ILE A 259 -8.87 -10.24 -13.67
C ILE A 259 -7.71 -9.52 -14.34
N SER A 260 -6.66 -10.26 -14.66
CA SER A 260 -5.47 -9.72 -15.34
C SER A 260 -4.93 -10.74 -16.31
N GLY A 261 -4.52 -10.28 -17.47
CA GLY A 261 -3.87 -11.07 -18.51
C GLY A 261 -2.57 -10.44 -18.96
N ARG A 262 -1.58 -11.28 -19.28
CA ARG A 262 -0.34 -10.91 -19.97
C ARG A 262 -0.21 -11.75 -21.22
N LEU A 263 0.15 -11.11 -22.34
CA LEU A 263 0.71 -11.75 -23.49
C LEU A 263 2.20 -11.40 -23.57
N ALA A 264 3.04 -12.40 -23.76
CA ALA A 264 4.48 -12.24 -23.94
C ALA A 264 4.87 -12.76 -25.31
N TRP A 265 5.27 -11.89 -26.18
CA TRP A 265 5.73 -12.19 -27.54
C TRP A 265 7.26 -12.08 -27.60
N GLN A 266 7.92 -13.22 -27.82
CA GLN A 266 9.34 -13.28 -28.15
C GLN A 266 9.49 -12.94 -29.63
N ALA A 267 9.64 -11.63 -29.93
CA ALA A 267 9.69 -11.13 -31.30
C ALA A 267 10.98 -11.58 -32.03
N THR A 268 12.08 -11.68 -31.31
CA THR A 268 13.37 -12.27 -31.72
C THR A 268 14.02 -12.88 -30.48
N ASP A 269 15.13 -13.61 -30.62
CA ASP A 269 15.89 -14.16 -29.49
C ASP A 269 16.35 -13.06 -28.47
N GLN A 270 16.41 -11.81 -28.93
CA GLN A 270 16.90 -10.67 -28.16
C GLN A 270 15.79 -9.68 -27.77
N GLN A 271 14.56 -9.85 -28.24
CA GLN A 271 13.50 -8.87 -28.03
C GLN A 271 12.20 -9.50 -27.59
N THR A 272 11.68 -9.03 -26.47
CA THR A 272 10.39 -9.46 -25.91
C THR A 272 9.43 -8.28 -25.83
N VAL A 273 8.20 -8.47 -26.25
CA VAL A 273 7.12 -7.50 -26.10
C VAL A 273 6.05 -8.10 -25.16
N LEU A 274 5.74 -7.35 -24.09
CA LEU A 274 4.72 -7.74 -23.12
C LEU A 274 3.52 -6.81 -23.23
N LEU A 275 2.32 -7.39 -23.30
CA LEU A 275 1.05 -6.67 -23.19
C LEU A 275 0.35 -7.11 -21.90
N ASP A 276 0.21 -6.19 -20.95
CA ASP A 276 -0.53 -6.39 -19.72
C ASP A 276 -1.89 -5.69 -19.79
N VAL A 277 -2.94 -6.39 -19.41
CA VAL A 277 -4.29 -5.83 -19.28
C VAL A 277 -4.89 -6.30 -17.97
N SER A 278 -5.41 -5.39 -17.16
CA SER A 278 -6.09 -5.74 -15.91
C SER A 278 -7.35 -4.91 -15.70
N SER A 279 -8.37 -5.54 -15.12
CA SER A 279 -9.60 -4.87 -14.68
C SER A 279 -9.95 -5.37 -13.30
N SER A 280 -10.16 -4.44 -12.38
CA SER A 280 -10.35 -4.73 -10.96
C SER A 280 -11.49 -3.90 -10.37
N LYS A 281 -12.24 -4.51 -9.47
CA LYS A 281 -13.27 -3.86 -8.66
C LYS A 281 -13.01 -4.13 -7.18
N GLN A 282 -12.95 -3.08 -6.38
CA GLN A 282 -12.93 -3.13 -4.92
C GLN A 282 -14.16 -2.40 -4.38
N GLY A 283 -15.06 -3.12 -3.71
CA GLY A 283 -16.25 -2.57 -3.08
C GLY A 283 -16.13 -2.65 -1.56
N ASN A 284 -16.32 -1.52 -0.85
CA ASN A 284 -16.35 -1.51 0.60
C ASN A 284 -17.78 -1.78 1.09
N ILE A 285 -17.94 -2.71 2.03
CA ILE A 285 -19.21 -3.07 2.67
C ILE A 285 -19.30 -2.30 3.98
N TYR A 286 -20.31 -1.47 4.11
CA TYR A 286 -20.48 -0.55 5.23
C TYR A 286 -20.73 -1.28 6.56
N SER A 287 -19.98 -0.87 7.59
CA SER A 287 -20.06 -1.40 8.97
C SER A 287 -20.57 -0.37 9.98
N GLY A 288 -21.10 0.76 9.53
CA GLY A 288 -21.41 1.89 10.38
C GLY A 288 -20.32 2.95 10.39
N ASP A 289 -20.53 4.03 11.11
CA ASP A 289 -19.55 5.10 11.36
C ASP A 289 -19.83 5.79 12.70
N SER A 290 -19.02 6.77 13.07
CA SER A 290 -19.16 7.51 14.33
C SER A 290 -20.43 8.37 14.43
N GLN A 291 -21.22 8.46 13.37
CA GLN A 291 -22.48 9.21 13.35
C GLN A 291 -23.68 8.32 13.64
N LEU A 292 -23.54 7.00 13.51
CA LEU A 292 -24.57 6.06 13.90
C LEU A 292 -24.90 6.27 15.40
N ASN A 293 -26.18 6.31 15.74
CA ASN A 293 -26.71 6.67 17.07
C ASN A 293 -26.54 8.18 17.44
N ALA A 294 -26.25 9.04 16.47
CA ALA A 294 -26.19 10.48 16.72
C ALA A 294 -27.58 11.11 16.90
N ASN A 295 -28.56 10.66 16.14
CA ASN A 295 -29.98 10.99 16.26
C ASN A 295 -30.83 9.97 15.47
N ALA A 296 -32.13 9.93 15.72
CA ALA A 296 -33.03 8.94 15.11
C ALA A 296 -33.11 9.04 13.58
N GLU A 297 -32.97 10.24 13.00
CA GLU A 297 -32.98 10.42 11.54
C GLU A 297 -31.70 9.87 10.90
N ALA A 298 -30.54 10.15 11.49
CA ALA A 298 -29.27 9.59 11.04
C ALA A 298 -29.26 8.06 11.17
N ASP A 299 -29.80 7.52 12.26
CA ASP A 299 -29.90 6.08 12.51
C ASP A 299 -30.77 5.39 11.46
N ALA A 300 -31.90 5.98 11.07
CA ALA A 300 -32.77 5.41 10.06
C ALA A 300 -32.06 5.30 8.70
N ILE A 301 -31.35 6.37 8.29
CA ILE A 301 -30.63 6.41 7.01
C ILE A 301 -29.42 5.48 7.02
N LEU A 302 -28.60 5.54 8.06
CA LEU A 302 -27.33 4.80 8.13
C LEU A 302 -27.54 3.31 8.37
N SER A 303 -28.59 2.93 9.10
CA SER A 303 -28.93 1.52 9.34
C SER A 303 -29.29 0.78 8.06
N GLU A 304 -29.90 1.45 7.09
CA GLU A 304 -30.19 0.87 5.78
C GLU A 304 -28.93 0.55 4.95
N LEU A 305 -27.80 1.19 5.25
CA LEU A 305 -26.54 1.01 4.54
C LEU A 305 -25.73 -0.18 5.04
N ILE A 306 -25.99 -0.64 6.27
CA ILE A 306 -25.25 -1.74 6.89
C ILE A 306 -25.26 -2.96 5.97
N GLY A 307 -24.08 -3.51 5.69
CA GLY A 307 -23.90 -4.64 4.77
C GLY A 307 -24.00 -4.30 3.27
N LYS A 308 -24.24 -3.03 2.89
CA LYS A 308 -24.29 -2.62 1.48
C LYS A 308 -22.94 -2.03 1.01
N GLU A 309 -22.66 -2.14 -0.30
CA GLU A 309 -21.49 -1.48 -0.91
C GLU A 309 -21.75 0.04 -1.02
N THR A 310 -21.10 0.84 -0.18
CA THR A 310 -21.21 2.31 -0.15
C THR A 310 -20.13 3.01 -0.93
N ASN A 311 -18.95 2.41 -1.03
CA ASN A 311 -17.81 2.90 -1.79
C ASN A 311 -17.31 1.80 -2.71
N THR A 312 -17.08 2.12 -3.98
CA THR A 312 -16.62 1.16 -4.99
C THR A 312 -15.57 1.80 -5.86
N MET A 313 -14.39 1.21 -5.88
CA MET A 313 -13.29 1.61 -6.75
C MET A 313 -13.16 0.62 -7.89
N TYR A 314 -13.05 1.12 -9.12
CA TYR A 314 -12.77 0.37 -10.33
C TYR A 314 -11.43 0.84 -10.86
N ARG A 315 -10.58 -0.09 -11.25
CA ARG A 315 -9.29 0.18 -11.88
C ARG A 315 -9.15 -0.65 -13.14
N ASP A 316 -8.90 0.01 -14.26
CA ASP A 316 -8.49 -0.61 -15.52
C ASP A 316 -7.05 -0.16 -15.81
N SER A 317 -6.18 -1.08 -16.16
CA SER A 317 -4.75 -0.82 -16.45
C SER A 317 -4.35 -1.52 -17.74
N TYR A 318 -3.60 -0.82 -18.56
CA TYR A 318 -3.04 -1.29 -19.81
C TYR A 318 -1.57 -0.92 -19.86
N ALA A 319 -0.70 -1.88 -20.11
CA ALA A 319 0.73 -1.60 -20.26
C ALA A 319 1.32 -2.39 -21.43
N LEU A 320 2.14 -1.69 -22.22
CA LEU A 320 2.97 -2.28 -23.26
C LEU A 320 4.41 -2.12 -22.81
N THR A 321 5.16 -3.23 -22.73
CA THR A 321 6.57 -3.23 -22.36
C THR A 321 7.37 -3.87 -23.49
N HIS A 322 8.45 -3.23 -23.91
CA HIS A 322 9.46 -3.80 -24.77
C HIS A 322 10.75 -3.99 -23.97
N GLU A 323 11.30 -5.18 -24.00
CA GLU A 323 12.58 -5.55 -23.39
C GLU A 323 13.53 -6.00 -24.52
N GLY A 324 14.72 -5.42 -24.55
CA GLY A 324 15.74 -5.73 -25.54
C GLY A 324 17.08 -6.10 -24.91
N ASP A 325 17.72 -7.14 -25.43
CA ASP A 325 19.08 -7.57 -25.09
C ASP A 325 19.98 -7.35 -26.31
N TRP A 326 20.80 -6.34 -26.26
CA TRP A 326 21.59 -5.85 -27.37
C TRP A 326 23.08 -6.12 -27.15
N SER A 327 23.88 -6.06 -28.19
CA SER A 327 25.34 -6.17 -28.06
C SER A 327 25.97 -5.10 -27.17
N TRP A 328 25.29 -3.96 -26.97
CA TRP A 328 25.76 -2.85 -26.13
C TRP A 328 25.16 -2.87 -24.71
N GLY A 329 24.21 -3.77 -24.41
CA GLY A 329 23.53 -3.84 -23.12
C GLY A 329 22.04 -4.10 -23.24
N LYS A 330 21.28 -3.77 -22.21
CA LYS A 330 19.83 -4.06 -22.12
C LYS A 330 19.01 -2.77 -22.18
N SER A 331 17.82 -2.86 -22.76
CA SER A 331 16.85 -1.77 -22.75
C SER A 331 15.47 -2.21 -22.31
N LYS A 332 14.73 -1.30 -21.67
CA LYS A 332 13.33 -1.49 -21.29
C LYS A 332 12.54 -0.23 -21.59
N LEU A 333 11.46 -0.36 -22.36
CA LEU A 333 10.52 0.71 -22.67
C LEU A 333 9.13 0.31 -22.14
N VAL A 334 8.47 1.20 -21.44
CA VAL A 334 7.13 0.95 -20.86
C VAL A 334 6.20 2.10 -21.23
N ALA A 335 5.05 1.77 -21.78
CA ALA A 335 3.92 2.68 -21.91
C ALA A 335 2.75 2.10 -21.08
N GLN A 336 2.27 2.85 -20.08
CA GLN A 336 1.22 2.43 -19.17
C GLN A 336 0.10 3.47 -19.15
N TYR A 337 -1.15 3.00 -19.21
CA TYR A 337 -2.34 3.82 -19.00
C TYR A 337 -3.22 3.20 -17.94
N ASP A 338 -3.47 3.95 -16.87
CA ASP A 338 -4.35 3.56 -15.77
C ASP A 338 -5.57 4.46 -15.72
N LYS A 339 -6.73 3.86 -15.44
CA LYS A 339 -7.98 4.58 -15.23
C LYS A 339 -8.66 4.07 -13.98
N THR A 340 -8.86 4.96 -13.01
CA THR A 340 -9.51 4.67 -11.76
C THR A 340 -10.79 5.47 -11.62
N HIS A 341 -11.88 4.80 -11.25
CA HIS A 341 -13.16 5.42 -10.89
C HIS A 341 -13.49 5.05 -9.45
N ASN A 342 -13.60 6.06 -8.58
CA ASN A 342 -14.07 5.88 -7.21
C ASN A 342 -15.51 6.39 -7.11
N LYS A 343 -16.47 5.48 -6.94
CA LYS A 343 -17.90 5.77 -6.75
C LYS A 343 -18.23 5.63 -5.28
N ARG A 344 -18.75 6.70 -4.66
CA ARG A 344 -19.10 6.72 -3.24
C ARG A 344 -20.42 7.43 -3.01
N LEU A 345 -21.04 7.19 -1.86
CA LEU A 345 -22.14 8.03 -1.41
C LEU A 345 -21.62 9.45 -1.14
N PRO A 346 -22.39 10.49 -1.53
CA PRO A 346 -22.01 11.87 -1.23
C PRO A 346 -21.94 12.07 0.29
N GLU A 347 -20.86 12.64 0.69
CA GLU A 347 -20.65 13.11 2.05
C GLU A 347 -20.84 14.63 2.07
N GLY A 348 -21.30 15.17 3.19
CA GLY A 348 -21.40 16.61 3.40
C GLY A 348 -20.03 17.30 3.36
N LEU A 349 -19.97 18.54 3.85
CA LEU A 349 -18.73 19.32 3.83
C LEU A 349 -17.57 18.50 4.40
N ALA A 350 -16.55 18.34 3.57
CA ALA A 350 -15.38 17.57 3.89
C ALA A 350 -14.66 18.17 5.11
N GLY A 351 -14.42 17.35 6.12
CA GLY A 351 -13.72 17.74 7.35
C GLY A 351 -12.58 16.79 7.68
N SER A 352 -12.07 16.89 8.89
CA SER A 352 -11.01 16.00 9.41
C SER A 352 -11.49 14.62 9.81
N VAL A 353 -12.76 14.37 9.69
CA VAL A 353 -13.46 13.14 10.09
C VAL A 353 -14.35 12.71 8.94
N GLU A 354 -14.93 11.54 9.06
CA GLU A 354 -15.95 11.03 8.14
C GLU A 354 -16.96 12.10 7.81
N GLY A 355 -17.11 12.41 6.53
CA GLY A 355 -18.18 13.27 6.07
C GLY A 355 -19.52 12.61 6.35
N LYS A 356 -20.53 13.38 6.73
CA LYS A 356 -21.89 12.87 6.91
C LYS A 356 -22.44 12.38 5.59
N ILE A 357 -22.85 11.10 5.54
CA ILE A 357 -23.65 10.59 4.42
C ILE A 357 -25.03 11.22 4.51
N ASN A 358 -25.40 12.01 3.50
CA ASN A 358 -26.63 12.79 3.50
C ASN A 358 -27.48 12.57 2.23
N ASN A 359 -27.05 11.71 1.33
CA ASN A 359 -27.83 11.36 0.14
C ASN A 359 -27.55 9.91 -0.26
N LEU A 360 -28.61 9.09 -0.37
CA LEU A 360 -28.53 7.67 -0.75
C LEU A 360 -28.72 7.45 -2.26
N ASP A 361 -29.36 8.39 -2.96
CA ASP A 361 -29.84 8.21 -4.32
C ASP A 361 -28.77 8.51 -5.37
N ASN A 362 -27.91 9.47 -5.11
CA ASN A 362 -26.91 9.94 -6.07
C ASN A 362 -25.49 9.63 -5.59
N LYS A 363 -24.80 8.73 -6.30
CA LYS A 363 -23.38 8.44 -6.02
C LYS A 363 -22.48 9.49 -6.64
N ALA A 364 -21.56 10.04 -5.85
CA ALA A 364 -20.45 10.84 -6.33
C ALA A 364 -19.42 9.97 -7.03
N THR A 365 -18.80 10.48 -8.09
CA THR A 365 -17.72 9.75 -8.79
C THR A 365 -16.53 10.68 -8.98
N SER A 366 -15.38 10.27 -8.46
CA SER A 366 -14.09 10.84 -8.85
C SER A 366 -13.43 9.93 -9.90
N ARG A 367 -12.65 10.53 -10.81
CA ARG A 367 -11.97 9.85 -11.89
C ARG A 367 -10.52 10.31 -11.94
N LEU A 368 -9.60 9.34 -11.93
CA LEU A 368 -8.18 9.54 -12.12
C LEU A 368 -7.75 8.78 -13.37
N GLU A 369 -7.06 9.45 -14.27
CA GLU A 369 -6.42 8.85 -15.45
C GLU A 369 -4.93 9.18 -15.38
N THR A 370 -4.08 8.17 -15.53
CA THR A 370 -2.62 8.31 -15.50
C THR A 370 -2.03 7.73 -16.76
N LEU A 371 -1.27 8.54 -17.49
CA LEU A 371 -0.39 8.08 -18.57
C LEU A 371 1.05 8.11 -18.07
N ARG A 372 1.76 7.00 -18.22
CA ARG A 372 3.17 6.87 -17.89
C ARG A 372 3.95 6.33 -19.08
N LEU A 373 5.04 6.99 -19.41
CA LEU A 373 6.04 6.52 -20.38
C LEU A 373 7.37 6.43 -19.63
N ASN A 374 8.05 5.32 -19.74
CA ASN A 374 9.35 5.09 -19.12
C ASN A 374 10.29 4.42 -20.11
N GLY A 375 11.54 4.85 -20.15
CA GLY A 375 12.60 4.23 -20.94
C GLY A 375 13.86 4.12 -20.09
N GLU A 376 14.49 2.94 -20.10
CA GLU A 376 15.72 2.65 -19.40
C GLU A 376 16.68 1.86 -20.29
N ALA A 377 17.98 2.18 -20.22
CA ALA A 377 19.05 1.44 -20.84
C ALA A 377 20.15 1.13 -19.83
N ASN A 378 20.62 -0.10 -19.79
CA ASN A 378 21.68 -0.59 -18.92
C ASN A 378 22.87 -1.00 -19.79
N ILE A 379 24.00 -0.30 -19.67
CA ILE A 379 25.16 -0.37 -20.55
C ILE A 379 26.37 -0.85 -19.74
N PRO A 380 26.74 -2.14 -19.82
CA PRO A 380 27.96 -2.62 -19.20
C PRO A 380 29.19 -2.15 -20.01
N PHE A 381 30.22 -1.69 -19.32
CA PHE A 381 31.50 -1.36 -19.92
C PHE A 381 32.64 -1.45 -18.89
N GLU A 382 33.86 -1.48 -19.35
CA GLU A 382 35.05 -1.52 -18.50
C GLU A 382 35.88 -0.23 -18.71
N TYR A 383 36.11 0.50 -17.62
CA TYR A 383 36.99 1.66 -17.59
C TYR A 383 37.64 1.75 -16.21
N TYR A 384 38.91 1.33 -16.10
CA TYR A 384 39.68 1.07 -14.88
C TYR A 384 39.05 0.00 -13.97
N VAL A 385 37.73 -0.01 -13.83
CA VAL A 385 36.94 -0.99 -13.10
C VAL A 385 35.68 -1.35 -13.92
N PRO A 386 35.03 -2.47 -13.66
CA PRO A 386 33.76 -2.79 -14.29
C PRO A 386 32.66 -1.80 -13.89
N HIS A 387 31.88 -1.34 -14.86
CA HIS A 387 30.73 -0.45 -14.72
C HIS A 387 29.48 -1.06 -15.33
N VAL A 388 28.31 -0.74 -14.76
CA VAL A 388 27.03 -0.81 -15.46
C VAL A 388 26.34 0.53 -15.35
N LEU A 389 26.34 1.28 -16.43
CA LEU A 389 25.70 2.59 -16.52
C LEU A 389 24.22 2.41 -16.87
N THR A 390 23.35 2.92 -16.02
CA THR A 390 21.90 2.98 -16.24
C THR A 390 21.52 4.41 -16.62
N LEU A 391 20.86 4.56 -17.77
CA LEU A 391 20.28 5.83 -18.23
C LEU A 391 18.76 5.65 -18.31
N GLY A 392 18.00 6.55 -17.73
CA GLY A 392 16.56 6.45 -17.79
C GLY A 392 15.83 7.78 -17.90
N THR A 393 14.63 7.71 -18.48
CA THR A 393 13.69 8.84 -18.59
C THR A 393 12.30 8.39 -18.23
N GLU A 394 11.51 9.29 -17.65
CA GLU A 394 10.13 9.02 -17.30
C GLU A 394 9.24 10.24 -17.55
N TRP A 395 8.05 10.01 -18.08
CA TRP A 395 6.98 10.99 -18.20
C TRP A 395 5.73 10.45 -17.52
N VAL A 396 5.14 11.22 -16.61
CA VAL A 396 3.89 10.90 -15.93
C VAL A 396 2.93 12.06 -16.08
N GLU A 397 1.72 11.77 -16.53
CA GLU A 397 0.64 12.74 -16.62
C GLU A 397 -0.59 12.19 -15.89
N ASP A 398 -1.03 12.90 -14.85
CA ASP A 398 -2.24 12.61 -14.08
C ASP A 398 -3.33 13.62 -14.44
N ARG A 399 -4.50 13.12 -14.79
CA ARG A 399 -5.73 13.90 -14.98
C ARG A 399 -6.78 13.44 -13.99
N PHE A 400 -7.21 14.35 -13.13
CA PHE A 400 -8.14 14.04 -12.07
C PHE A 400 -9.39 14.91 -12.16
N LYS A 401 -10.54 14.28 -11.92
CA LYS A 401 -11.84 14.95 -11.86
C LYS A 401 -12.62 14.50 -10.63
N ASP A 402 -13.00 15.44 -9.77
CA ASP A 402 -13.90 15.25 -8.63
C ASP A 402 -14.92 16.38 -8.60
N ASN A 403 -16.15 16.08 -9.01
CA ASN A 403 -17.21 17.10 -9.11
C ASN A 403 -17.88 17.40 -7.77
N VAL A 404 -17.65 16.58 -6.74
CA VAL A 404 -18.37 16.70 -5.46
C VAL A 404 -17.46 17.28 -4.39
N SER A 405 -16.34 16.63 -4.06
CA SER A 405 -15.48 17.10 -2.95
C SER A 405 -14.89 18.49 -3.19
N THR A 406 -14.71 18.89 -4.44
CA THR A 406 -14.10 20.18 -4.80
C THR A 406 -15.11 21.29 -5.05
N THR A 407 -16.40 20.97 -5.07
CA THR A 407 -17.46 21.96 -5.39
C THR A 407 -18.45 22.19 -4.24
N GLN A 408 -18.34 21.43 -3.15
CA GLN A 408 -19.22 21.59 -2.00
C GLN A 408 -19.06 22.97 -1.35
N GLY A 409 -20.17 23.63 -1.07
CA GLY A 409 -20.22 24.90 -0.35
C GLY A 409 -21.18 24.88 0.82
N THR A 410 -22.16 23.97 0.82
CA THR A 410 -23.18 23.84 1.85
C THR A 410 -23.50 22.38 2.11
N ASP A 411 -23.66 21.98 3.37
CA ASP A 411 -24.08 20.63 3.76
C ASP A 411 -25.62 20.48 3.70
N SER A 412 -26.12 19.26 3.95
CA SER A 412 -27.55 18.95 3.93
C SER A 412 -28.36 19.69 5.00
N SER A 413 -27.70 20.18 6.07
CA SER A 413 -28.35 20.99 7.10
C SER A 413 -28.45 22.47 6.72
N GLY A 414 -27.95 22.87 5.55
CA GLY A 414 -27.84 24.26 5.14
C GLY A 414 -26.66 25.01 5.78
N SER A 415 -25.80 24.34 6.53
CA SER A 415 -24.58 24.94 7.08
C SER A 415 -23.49 24.99 6.01
N GLY A 416 -22.81 26.11 5.88
CA GLY A 416 -21.71 26.25 4.92
C GLY A 416 -21.39 27.70 4.55
N TYR A 417 -20.61 27.85 3.51
CA TYR A 417 -20.17 29.14 2.96
C TYR A 417 -20.80 29.41 1.57
N GLY A 418 -21.73 28.56 1.13
CA GLY A 418 -22.43 28.68 -0.14
C GLY A 418 -21.48 28.71 -1.34
N ASP A 419 -21.87 29.39 -2.40
CA ASP A 419 -21.11 29.50 -3.65
C ASP A 419 -20.07 30.61 -3.65
N GLN A 420 -19.85 31.31 -2.53
CA GLN A 420 -18.99 32.49 -2.46
C GLN A 420 -17.53 32.20 -2.88
N LEU A 421 -17.05 30.97 -2.65
CA LEU A 421 -15.73 30.53 -3.03
C LEU A 421 -15.72 29.66 -4.31
N ALA A 422 -16.87 29.50 -4.94
CA ALA A 422 -17.04 28.67 -6.15
C ALA A 422 -16.53 29.41 -7.40
N LYS A 423 -15.24 29.73 -7.45
CA LYS A 423 -14.64 30.39 -8.63
C LYS A 423 -13.86 29.36 -9.45
N GLY A 424 -14.06 29.39 -10.79
CA GLY A 424 -13.31 28.59 -11.73
C GLY A 424 -13.68 27.10 -11.80
N ASN A 425 -12.92 26.33 -12.55
CA ASN A 425 -13.12 24.89 -12.72
C ASN A 425 -12.43 24.09 -11.60
N ARG A 426 -13.02 24.08 -10.41
CA ARG A 426 -12.47 23.39 -9.22
C ARG A 426 -12.49 21.87 -9.32
N SER A 427 -13.27 21.33 -10.25
CA SER A 427 -13.47 19.88 -10.36
C SER A 427 -12.39 19.15 -11.16
N LYS A 428 -11.56 19.85 -11.92
CA LYS A 428 -10.51 19.26 -12.76
C LYS A 428 -9.13 19.70 -12.29
N MET A 429 -8.25 18.74 -12.15
CA MET A 429 -6.86 18.92 -11.74
C MET A 429 -5.96 18.12 -12.66
N GLU A 430 -4.82 18.67 -13.04
CA GLU A 430 -3.82 18.04 -13.87
C GLU A 430 -2.43 18.22 -13.27
N SER A 431 -1.59 17.20 -13.37
CA SER A 431 -0.22 17.19 -12.92
C SER A 431 0.64 16.44 -13.90
N ARG A 432 1.85 16.94 -14.17
CA ARG A 432 2.85 16.29 -15.02
C ARG A 432 4.19 16.27 -14.30
N ILE A 433 4.91 15.16 -14.45
CA ILE A 433 6.29 14.99 -13.99
C ILE A 433 7.11 14.49 -15.18
N ALA A 434 8.15 15.21 -15.56
CA ALA A 434 9.17 14.77 -16.48
C ALA A 434 10.44 14.47 -15.70
N SER A 435 11.06 13.32 -15.93
CA SER A 435 12.24 12.89 -15.18
C SER A 435 13.32 12.35 -16.09
N ALA A 436 14.57 12.54 -15.66
CA ALA A 436 15.73 11.88 -16.23
C ALA A 436 16.64 11.41 -15.09
N TYR A 437 17.25 10.23 -15.23
CA TYR A 437 18.17 9.73 -14.22
C TYR A 437 19.34 8.98 -14.84
N ILE A 438 20.43 9.01 -14.09
CA ILE A 438 21.66 8.29 -14.38
C ILE A 438 22.09 7.57 -13.11
N GLU A 439 22.46 6.31 -13.25
CA GLU A 439 23.05 5.52 -12.16
C GLU A 439 24.26 4.77 -12.71
N ASP A 440 25.27 4.61 -11.89
CA ASP A 440 26.47 3.84 -12.23
C ASP A 440 26.76 2.84 -11.10
N ASN A 441 26.71 1.57 -11.42
CA ASN A 441 27.15 0.50 -10.55
C ASN A 441 28.60 0.15 -10.85
N LEU A 442 29.49 0.44 -9.88
CA LEU A 442 30.93 0.28 -9.98
C LEU A 442 31.40 -0.85 -9.09
N LYS A 443 32.15 -1.79 -9.64
CA LYS A 443 32.92 -2.76 -8.86
C LYS A 443 34.31 -2.18 -8.58
N LEU A 444 34.41 -1.38 -7.50
CA LEU A 444 35.64 -0.66 -7.16
C LEU A 444 36.81 -1.59 -6.83
N THR A 445 36.52 -2.69 -6.14
CA THR A 445 37.45 -3.79 -5.85
C THR A 445 36.69 -5.11 -5.81
N ASP A 446 37.37 -6.25 -5.64
CA ASP A 446 36.69 -7.52 -5.48
C ASP A 446 35.79 -7.59 -4.23
N SER A 447 36.01 -6.71 -3.26
CA SER A 447 35.25 -6.62 -2.01
C SER A 447 34.37 -5.39 -1.87
N THR A 448 34.45 -4.44 -2.83
CA THR A 448 33.75 -3.14 -2.71
C THR A 448 32.93 -2.85 -3.95
N ASP A 449 31.64 -2.73 -3.78
CA ASP A 449 30.70 -2.26 -4.81
C ASP A 449 30.14 -0.91 -4.40
N ALA A 450 29.98 0.01 -5.37
CA ALA A 450 29.35 1.32 -5.14
C ALA A 450 28.30 1.61 -6.22
N VAL A 451 27.16 2.17 -5.82
CA VAL A 451 26.16 2.69 -6.76
C VAL A 451 26.03 4.19 -6.54
N LEU A 452 26.34 4.94 -7.59
CA LEU A 452 26.14 6.38 -7.67
C LEU A 452 24.89 6.66 -8.49
N GLY A 453 24.00 7.51 -8.00
CA GLY A 453 22.78 7.87 -8.71
C GLY A 453 22.50 9.37 -8.68
N LEU A 454 21.91 9.88 -9.73
CA LEU A 454 21.39 11.24 -9.82
C LEU A 454 20.11 11.22 -10.62
N ARG A 455 19.02 11.67 -10.00
CA ARG A 455 17.72 11.83 -10.67
C ARG A 455 17.30 13.30 -10.65
N PHE A 456 16.82 13.77 -11.78
CA PHE A 456 16.18 15.06 -11.97
C PHE A 456 14.70 14.84 -12.25
N ASP A 457 13.84 15.58 -11.56
CA ASP A 457 12.39 15.56 -11.76
C ASP A 457 11.90 17.00 -11.93
N ASP A 458 11.06 17.25 -12.93
CA ASP A 458 10.39 18.53 -13.15
C ASP A 458 8.88 18.34 -13.05
N HIS A 459 8.30 18.89 -11.99
CA HIS A 459 6.87 18.79 -11.70
C HIS A 459 6.15 20.07 -12.10
N SER A 460 5.10 19.97 -12.93
CA SER A 460 4.40 21.09 -13.56
C SER A 460 3.83 22.15 -12.60
N LYS A 461 3.70 21.86 -11.30
CA LYS A 461 3.13 22.76 -10.29
C LYS A 461 4.14 23.19 -9.22
N SER A 462 5.03 22.27 -8.80
CA SER A 462 5.96 22.52 -7.69
C SER A 462 7.42 22.68 -8.10
N GLY A 463 7.69 22.72 -9.41
CA GLY A 463 9.03 22.95 -9.96
C GLY A 463 9.93 21.72 -9.90
N SER A 464 11.22 21.96 -10.07
CA SER A 464 12.21 20.90 -10.24
C SER A 464 12.85 20.45 -8.92
N ASN A 465 13.31 19.18 -8.90
CA ASN A 465 14.06 18.61 -7.80
C ASN A 465 15.21 17.73 -8.32
N TRP A 466 16.34 17.75 -7.59
CA TRP A 466 17.47 16.87 -7.80
C TRP A 466 17.59 15.88 -6.65
N SER A 467 17.72 14.60 -6.96
CA SER A 467 17.81 13.49 -6.01
C SER A 467 19.10 12.70 -6.20
N PRO A 468 20.23 13.14 -5.60
CA PRO A 468 21.47 12.36 -5.59
C PRO A 468 21.35 11.17 -4.64
N SER A 469 22.05 10.06 -4.96
CA SER A 469 22.17 8.88 -4.14
C SER A 469 23.56 8.25 -4.21
N LEU A 470 23.99 7.64 -3.11
CA LEU A 470 25.19 6.82 -3.00
C LEU A 470 24.87 5.63 -2.11
N ASN A 471 25.16 4.44 -2.61
CA ASN A 471 25.13 3.20 -1.85
C ASN A 471 26.48 2.50 -1.97
N ILE A 472 27.02 1.98 -0.86
CA ILE A 472 28.28 1.26 -0.79
C ILE A 472 28.05 -0.06 -0.08
N THR A 473 28.59 -1.13 -0.67
CA THR A 473 28.67 -2.46 -0.10
C THR A 473 30.14 -2.83 0.02
N GLN A 474 30.61 -3.13 1.25
CA GLN A 474 31.97 -3.53 1.55
C GLN A 474 31.98 -4.89 2.21
N ARG A 475 32.46 -5.91 1.54
CA ARG A 475 32.77 -7.21 2.14
C ARG A 475 34.05 -7.07 2.98
N LEU A 476 33.91 -7.24 4.30
CA LEU A 476 35.04 -7.15 5.25
C LEU A 476 35.85 -8.46 5.29
N ASN A 477 35.12 -9.55 5.17
CA ASN A 477 35.64 -10.93 5.05
C ASN A 477 34.50 -11.84 4.57
N ASP A 478 34.72 -13.15 4.59
CA ASP A 478 33.75 -14.14 4.11
C ASP A 478 32.42 -14.15 4.88
N TYR A 479 32.37 -13.56 6.08
CA TYR A 479 31.21 -13.60 6.96
C TYR A 479 30.54 -12.24 7.16
N PHE A 480 31.30 -11.16 7.11
CA PHE A 480 30.80 -9.82 7.42
C PHE A 480 30.80 -8.91 6.20
N THR A 481 29.65 -8.29 5.96
CA THR A 481 29.48 -7.24 4.96
C THR A 481 28.94 -5.97 5.61
N LEU A 482 29.65 -4.87 5.41
CA LEU A 482 29.20 -3.53 5.79
C LEU A 482 28.46 -2.92 4.61
N LYS A 483 27.29 -2.33 4.86
CA LYS A 483 26.48 -1.66 3.83
C LYS A 483 26.04 -0.30 4.35
N GLY A 484 26.13 0.71 3.50
CA GLY A 484 25.72 2.06 3.85
C GLY A 484 25.21 2.82 2.66
N GLY A 485 24.35 3.82 2.92
CA GLY A 485 23.82 4.64 1.85
C GLY A 485 23.35 6.00 2.33
N VAL A 486 23.34 6.95 1.40
CA VAL A 486 22.73 8.25 1.56
C VAL A 486 22.02 8.63 0.28
N ALA A 487 20.77 9.09 0.40
CA ALA A 487 20.03 9.59 -0.76
C ALA A 487 19.08 10.71 -0.38
N LYS A 488 18.88 11.64 -1.31
CA LYS A 488 17.81 12.61 -1.22
C LYS A 488 16.58 12.07 -1.96
N ALA A 489 15.51 11.86 -1.24
CA ALA A 489 14.20 11.54 -1.79
C ALA A 489 13.28 12.75 -1.75
N TYR A 490 12.25 12.78 -2.59
CA TYR A 490 11.27 13.85 -2.60
C TYR A 490 9.85 13.30 -2.79
N LYS A 491 8.87 14.14 -2.46
CA LYS A 491 7.46 13.92 -2.75
C LYS A 491 6.83 15.21 -3.24
N ALA A 492 6.30 15.19 -4.45
CA ALA A 492 5.51 16.29 -4.96
C ALA A 492 4.21 16.44 -4.15
N PRO A 493 3.69 17.68 -3.99
CA PRO A 493 2.35 17.90 -3.43
C PRO A 493 1.32 17.11 -4.24
N ASN A 494 0.36 16.49 -3.57
CA ASN A 494 -0.72 15.83 -4.29
C ASN A 494 -1.71 16.84 -4.90
N MET A 495 -2.55 16.38 -5.83
CA MET A 495 -3.46 17.24 -6.57
C MET A 495 -4.43 18.03 -5.67
N TYR A 496 -4.90 17.44 -4.56
CA TYR A 496 -5.75 18.12 -3.61
C TYR A 496 -5.02 19.23 -2.84
N GLN A 497 -3.74 18.99 -2.48
CA GLN A 497 -2.92 19.98 -1.78
C GLN A 497 -2.61 21.19 -2.68
N ASN A 498 -2.40 20.97 -3.98
CA ASN A 498 -2.11 22.03 -4.95
C ASN A 498 -3.36 22.74 -5.48
N ALA A 499 -4.56 22.17 -5.32
CA ALA A 499 -5.77 22.70 -5.91
C ALA A 499 -6.35 23.86 -5.07
N GLU A 500 -6.10 25.10 -5.45
CA GLU A 500 -6.62 26.29 -4.77
C GLU A 500 -8.16 26.29 -4.63
N GLY A 501 -8.84 25.59 -5.53
CA GLY A 501 -10.28 25.41 -5.47
C GLY A 501 -10.75 24.30 -4.52
N TYR A 502 -9.86 23.49 -3.95
CA TYR A 502 -10.22 22.45 -3.01
C TYR A 502 -10.26 23.00 -1.59
N LEU A 503 -11.43 22.89 -0.96
CA LEU A 503 -11.71 23.43 0.36
C LEU A 503 -12.19 22.31 1.28
N LEU A 504 -11.45 22.08 2.36
CA LEU A 504 -11.83 21.17 3.42
C LEU A 504 -12.42 21.96 4.59
N SER A 505 -13.66 21.66 4.97
CA SER A 505 -14.27 22.30 6.14
C SER A 505 -13.98 21.49 7.41
N THR A 506 -13.97 22.16 8.55
CA THR A 506 -13.89 21.52 9.86
C THR A 506 -14.79 22.19 10.87
N ASN A 507 -15.37 21.40 11.74
CA ASN A 507 -16.17 21.82 12.87
C ASN A 507 -15.36 21.82 14.17
N GLY A 508 -14.12 22.32 14.13
CA GLY A 508 -13.28 22.46 15.31
C GLY A 508 -12.03 21.58 15.37
N ASN A 509 -12.10 20.33 14.95
CA ASN A 509 -10.96 19.39 15.06
C ASN A 509 -9.78 19.67 14.12
N GLY A 510 -9.95 20.47 13.09
CA GLY A 510 -8.91 20.90 12.16
C GLY A 510 -8.46 22.34 12.34
N CYS A 511 -9.22 23.18 13.06
CA CYS A 511 -8.81 24.55 13.37
C CYS A 511 -7.69 24.56 14.40
N PRO A 512 -6.70 25.47 14.28
CA PRO A 512 -5.78 25.78 15.35
C PRO A 512 -6.51 26.23 16.61
N SER A 513 -5.89 25.96 17.79
CA SER A 513 -6.52 26.24 19.10
C SER A 513 -6.82 27.73 19.37
N ASN A 514 -6.07 28.60 18.69
CA ASN A 514 -6.27 30.07 18.79
C ASN A 514 -7.37 30.62 17.89
N ILE A 515 -8.06 29.76 17.12
CA ILE A 515 -9.15 30.18 16.23
C ILE A 515 -10.47 29.68 16.80
N GLU A 516 -11.34 30.60 17.20
CA GLU A 516 -12.61 30.30 17.88
C GLU A 516 -13.74 29.87 16.92
N SER A 517 -13.56 29.99 15.61
CA SER A 517 -14.60 29.73 14.61
C SER A 517 -14.29 28.48 13.77
N ARG A 518 -15.15 28.22 12.79
CA ARG A 518 -14.92 27.15 11.81
C ARG A 518 -13.80 27.52 10.84
N CYS A 519 -13.11 26.51 10.34
CA CYS A 519 -12.02 26.68 9.40
C CYS A 519 -12.29 25.96 8.09
N LEU A 520 -11.77 26.54 7.01
CA LEU A 520 -11.63 25.93 5.69
C LEU A 520 -10.13 25.79 5.42
N LEU A 521 -9.69 24.63 5.01
CA LEU A 521 -8.33 24.39 4.54
C LEU A 521 -8.34 24.39 3.01
N GLN A 522 -7.69 25.39 2.43
CA GLN A 522 -7.60 25.61 0.99
C GLN A 522 -6.33 24.96 0.43
N GLY A 523 -6.41 24.42 -0.80
CA GLY A 523 -5.24 24.05 -1.59
C GLY A 523 -4.33 25.25 -1.85
N ASN A 524 -3.05 24.98 -2.05
CA ASN A 524 -2.02 26.01 -2.24
C ASN A 524 -1.14 25.66 -3.45
N GLY A 525 -1.21 26.48 -4.50
CA GLY A 525 -0.40 26.30 -5.72
C GLY A 525 1.08 26.59 -5.55
N ASP A 526 1.49 27.26 -4.45
CA ASP A 526 2.88 27.68 -4.18
C ASP A 526 3.66 26.67 -3.34
N LEU A 527 3.09 25.47 -3.09
CA LEU A 527 3.76 24.43 -2.30
C LEU A 527 5.03 23.93 -2.95
N LYS A 528 6.10 23.87 -2.13
CA LYS A 528 7.35 23.19 -2.49
C LYS A 528 7.20 21.68 -2.28
N PRO A 529 7.96 20.85 -3.03
CA PRO A 529 8.04 19.43 -2.75
C PRO A 529 8.58 19.16 -1.35
N GLU A 530 8.02 18.15 -0.68
CA GLU A 530 8.67 17.59 0.52
C GLU A 530 9.98 16.94 0.11
N THR A 531 11.04 17.11 0.91
CA THR A 531 12.32 16.45 0.68
C THR A 531 12.79 15.75 1.94
N SER A 532 13.49 14.62 1.77
CA SER A 532 14.09 13.86 2.86
C SER A 532 15.49 13.42 2.48
N VAL A 533 16.46 13.63 3.38
CA VAL A 533 17.79 13.01 3.26
C VAL A 533 17.79 11.75 4.10
N ASN A 534 17.77 10.62 3.41
CA ASN A 534 17.76 9.29 3.99
C ASN A 534 19.18 8.78 4.12
N LYS A 535 19.56 8.31 5.30
CA LYS A 535 20.87 7.77 5.64
C LYS A 535 20.71 6.43 6.29
N GLU A 536 21.53 5.48 5.93
CA GLU A 536 21.59 4.20 6.61
C GLU A 536 23.01 3.66 6.68
N LEU A 537 23.28 2.91 7.73
CA LEU A 537 24.51 2.16 7.94
C LEU A 537 24.16 0.87 8.64
N GLY A 538 24.62 -0.25 8.10
CA GLY A 538 24.33 -1.53 8.68
C GLY A 538 25.40 -2.56 8.39
N ILE A 539 25.33 -3.64 9.15
CA ILE A 539 26.21 -4.80 9.05
C ILE A 539 25.37 -6.05 8.83
N GLN A 540 25.84 -6.90 7.95
CA GLN A 540 25.33 -8.25 7.72
C GLN A 540 26.36 -9.27 8.13
N PHE A 541 25.91 -10.30 8.80
CA PHE A 541 26.67 -11.50 9.13
C PHE A 541 26.00 -12.68 8.44
N GLN A 542 26.78 -13.48 7.73
CA GLN A 542 26.32 -14.71 7.09
C GLN A 542 27.36 -15.79 7.25
N LYS A 543 27.01 -16.86 7.93
CA LYS A 543 27.86 -18.03 8.10
C LYS A 543 27.00 -19.26 8.38
N ASP A 544 27.22 -20.30 7.61
CA ASP A 544 26.53 -21.59 7.73
C ASP A 544 25.00 -21.41 7.83
N ILE A 545 24.41 -21.76 8.95
CA ILE A 545 22.98 -21.68 9.22
C ILE A 545 22.51 -20.27 9.62
N VAL A 546 23.42 -19.32 9.87
CA VAL A 546 23.09 -18.01 10.45
C VAL A 546 23.17 -16.92 9.40
N ASN A 547 22.07 -16.16 9.23
CA ASN A 547 22.04 -14.92 8.50
C ASN A 547 21.46 -13.82 9.41
N ALA A 548 22.24 -12.80 9.73
CA ALA A 548 21.84 -11.74 10.62
C ALA A 548 22.14 -10.36 10.03
N SER A 549 21.29 -9.39 10.27
CA SER A 549 21.52 -8.01 9.87
C SER A 549 21.06 -7.02 10.94
N LEU A 550 21.78 -5.92 11.02
CA LEU A 550 21.43 -4.77 11.86
C LEU A 550 21.71 -3.49 11.09
N THR A 551 20.71 -2.62 10.98
CA THR A 551 20.80 -1.35 10.25
C THR A 551 20.29 -0.21 11.14
N TRP A 552 21.10 0.81 11.30
CA TRP A 552 20.66 2.12 11.75
C TRP A 552 20.17 2.93 10.56
N PHE A 553 19.04 3.63 10.71
CA PHE A 553 18.51 4.54 9.72
C PHE A 553 18.14 5.89 10.30
N ARG A 554 18.25 6.94 9.46
CA ARG A 554 17.84 8.30 9.79
C ARG A 554 17.35 9.04 8.55
N ASN A 555 16.18 9.65 8.67
CA ASN A 555 15.54 10.46 7.63
C ASN A 555 15.34 11.89 8.17
N ASP A 556 16.05 12.84 7.58
CA ASP A 556 15.94 14.27 7.88
C ASP A 556 15.02 14.93 6.85
N TYR A 557 13.80 15.29 7.28
CA TYR A 557 12.79 15.94 6.45
C TYR A 557 12.94 17.45 6.40
N LYS A 558 12.64 18.01 5.23
CA LYS A 558 12.42 19.45 5.01
C LYS A 558 11.14 19.66 4.19
N ASP A 559 10.53 20.82 4.40
CA ASP A 559 9.38 21.29 3.63
C ASP A 559 8.19 20.31 3.65
N LYS A 560 7.96 19.58 4.77
CA LYS A 560 6.81 18.69 4.91
C LYS A 560 5.52 19.50 4.78
N ILE A 561 4.59 19.00 3.95
CA ILE A 561 3.32 19.67 3.72
C ILE A 561 2.33 19.29 4.82
N VAL A 562 1.82 20.33 5.50
CA VAL A 562 0.85 20.21 6.61
C VAL A 562 -0.28 21.21 6.42
N ALA A 563 -1.37 21.02 7.17
CA ALA A 563 -2.39 22.06 7.28
C ALA A 563 -1.80 23.27 8.01
N GLY A 564 -1.88 24.44 7.38
CA GLY A 564 -1.39 25.70 7.94
C GLY A 564 -2.17 26.14 9.16
N THR A 565 -1.56 27.01 9.96
CA THR A 565 -2.13 27.54 11.21
C THR A 565 -2.49 29.00 11.13
N ASN A 566 -2.14 29.68 10.04
CA ASN A 566 -2.37 31.10 9.84
C ASN A 566 -3.65 31.34 9.01
N VAL A 567 -4.48 32.26 9.48
CA VAL A 567 -5.68 32.71 8.74
C VAL A 567 -5.23 33.59 7.57
N VAL A 568 -5.51 33.14 6.35
CA VAL A 568 -5.19 33.87 5.10
C VAL A 568 -6.38 34.67 4.56
N GLY A 569 -7.56 34.44 5.11
CA GLY A 569 -8.78 35.13 4.72
C GLY A 569 -9.99 34.64 5.51
N THR A 570 -11.13 35.25 5.28
CA THR A 570 -12.42 34.84 5.86
C THR A 570 -13.50 34.84 4.79
N VAL A 571 -14.53 34.03 5.00
CA VAL A 571 -15.73 33.99 4.18
C VAL A 571 -16.97 33.97 5.09
N ASP A 572 -18.01 34.64 4.71
CA ASP A 572 -19.28 34.58 5.42
C ASP A 572 -19.94 33.22 5.14
N GLY A 573 -20.48 32.63 6.20
CA GLY A 573 -21.15 31.35 6.13
C GLY A 573 -22.26 31.26 7.16
N SER A 574 -22.94 30.14 7.19
CA SER A 574 -24.02 29.85 8.12
C SER A 574 -23.77 28.55 8.86
N SER A 575 -24.34 28.44 10.04
CA SER A 575 -24.45 27.21 10.82
C SER A 575 -25.92 27.03 11.19
N THR A 576 -26.47 25.87 10.77
CA THR A 576 -27.84 25.49 11.14
C THR A 576 -27.79 24.55 12.34
N ASN A 577 -28.54 24.88 13.38
CA ASN A 577 -28.73 24.01 14.52
C ASN A 577 -29.66 22.86 14.10
N ALA A 578 -29.15 21.62 14.11
CA ALA A 578 -29.90 20.45 13.66
C ALA A 578 -31.17 20.17 14.49
N ASN A 579 -31.19 20.58 15.77
CA ASN A 579 -32.34 20.33 16.65
C ASN A 579 -33.44 21.40 16.57
N THR A 580 -33.05 22.64 16.27
CA THR A 580 -33.99 23.79 16.30
C THR A 580 -34.23 24.40 14.93
N GLY A 581 -33.47 24.00 13.91
CA GLY A 581 -33.51 24.68 12.60
C GLY A 581 -32.98 26.12 12.59
N ALA A 582 -32.54 26.63 13.74
CA ALA A 582 -32.05 28.02 13.83
C ALA A 582 -30.77 28.22 13.01
N VAL A 583 -30.76 29.22 12.14
CA VAL A 583 -29.59 29.57 11.31
C VAL A 583 -28.82 30.68 12.01
N THR A 584 -27.52 30.46 12.22
CA THR A 584 -26.60 31.46 12.77
C THR A 584 -25.58 31.81 11.70
N ASN A 585 -25.51 33.10 11.34
CA ASN A 585 -24.45 33.59 10.47
C ASN A 585 -23.11 33.61 11.22
N THR A 586 -22.07 33.15 10.58
CA THR A 586 -20.73 33.07 11.16
C THR A 586 -19.68 33.32 10.09
N LYS A 587 -18.50 33.80 10.50
CA LYS A 587 -17.35 33.87 9.61
C LYS A 587 -16.53 32.58 9.71
N TRP A 588 -16.14 32.09 8.57
CA TRP A 588 -15.27 30.92 8.46
C TRP A 588 -13.87 31.40 8.10
N ASN A 589 -12.88 30.93 8.85
CA ASN A 589 -11.48 31.26 8.62
C ASN A 589 -10.90 30.37 7.53
N ILE A 590 -10.18 30.96 6.59
CA ILE A 590 -9.50 30.23 5.52
C ILE A 590 -8.04 30.03 5.94
N LEU A 591 -7.61 28.80 5.98
CA LEU A 591 -6.23 28.35 6.14
C LEU A 591 -5.75 27.76 4.81
N ARG A 592 -4.45 27.65 4.61
CA ARG A 592 -3.86 26.99 3.44
C ARG A 592 -2.93 25.85 3.84
N TRP A 593 -2.75 24.88 2.94
CA TRP A 593 -1.62 23.96 3.04
C TRP A 593 -0.32 24.75 2.99
N GLU A 594 0.64 24.39 3.86
CA GLU A 594 1.94 25.07 3.95
C GLU A 594 3.07 24.06 4.17
N ASN A 595 4.30 24.46 3.83
CA ASN A 595 5.49 23.67 4.09
C ASN A 595 6.03 23.98 5.49
N THR A 596 6.23 22.96 6.34
CA THR A 596 6.89 23.10 7.63
C THR A 596 8.39 22.89 7.52
N PRO A 597 9.21 23.53 8.39
CA PRO A 597 10.64 23.55 8.16
C PRO A 597 11.33 22.22 8.34
N LYS A 598 11.01 21.38 9.35
CA LYS A 598 11.84 20.18 9.66
C LYS A 598 11.10 19.10 10.44
N ALA A 599 11.36 17.84 10.07
CA ALA A 599 11.00 16.67 10.86
C ALA A 599 12.13 15.63 10.88
N LEU A 600 12.09 14.70 11.83
CA LEU A 600 13.10 13.67 12.03
C LEU A 600 12.46 12.31 12.29
N ILE A 601 12.98 11.31 11.60
CA ILE A 601 12.70 9.90 11.87
C ILE A 601 14.03 9.16 11.95
N GLN A 602 14.23 8.36 13.01
CA GLN A 602 15.42 7.51 13.14
C GLN A 602 15.14 6.29 14.00
N GLY A 603 15.90 5.23 13.76
CA GLY A 603 15.76 3.99 14.50
C GLY A 603 16.73 2.91 14.06
N PHE A 604 16.44 1.70 14.50
CA PHE A 604 17.13 0.48 14.12
C PHE A 604 16.15 -0.53 13.55
N GLU A 605 16.60 -1.28 12.57
CA GLU A 605 15.89 -2.43 12.03
C GLU A 605 16.87 -3.55 11.74
N GLY A 606 16.38 -4.79 11.72
CA GLY A 606 17.24 -5.92 11.40
C GLY A 606 16.49 -7.24 11.33
N SER A 607 17.23 -8.26 10.99
CA SER A 607 16.73 -9.63 10.89
C SER A 607 17.76 -10.61 11.45
N LEU A 608 17.27 -11.75 11.94
CA LEU A 608 18.05 -12.93 12.30
C LEU A 608 17.34 -14.14 11.72
N GLY A 609 17.97 -14.78 10.76
CA GLY A 609 17.54 -16.05 10.17
C GLY A 609 18.45 -17.18 10.62
N LEU A 610 17.84 -18.28 11.02
CA LEU A 610 18.50 -19.55 11.34
C LEU A 610 17.91 -20.64 10.44
N ASP A 611 18.74 -21.30 9.65
CA ASP A 611 18.33 -22.32 8.70
C ASP A 611 19.02 -23.65 9.04
N PHE A 612 18.26 -24.59 9.56
CA PHE A 612 18.73 -25.95 9.92
C PHE A 612 18.31 -27.01 8.86
N GLY A 613 17.93 -26.56 7.66
CA GLY A 613 17.37 -27.41 6.61
C GLY A 613 15.86 -27.53 6.76
N ASP A 614 15.38 -28.52 7.49
CA ASP A 614 13.95 -28.75 7.72
C ASP A 614 13.31 -27.71 8.65
N ILE A 615 14.11 -26.97 9.43
CA ILE A 615 13.65 -25.94 10.35
C ILE A 615 14.25 -24.60 9.96
N ARG A 616 13.39 -23.60 9.72
CA ARG A 616 13.78 -22.20 9.51
C ARG A 616 13.15 -21.32 10.56
N TRP A 617 13.95 -20.47 11.19
CA TRP A 617 13.49 -19.53 12.19
C TRP A 617 13.96 -18.11 11.83
N THR A 618 13.01 -17.28 11.42
CA THR A 618 13.26 -15.89 11.00
C THR A 618 12.71 -14.92 12.03
N ASN A 619 13.54 -13.99 12.46
CA ASN A 619 13.16 -12.92 13.38
C ASN A 619 13.43 -11.57 12.74
N ASN A 620 12.40 -10.74 12.61
CA ASN A 620 12.49 -9.37 12.12
C ASN A 620 12.18 -8.40 13.25
N PHE A 621 12.96 -7.33 13.37
CA PHE A 621 12.68 -6.31 14.35
C PHE A 621 12.81 -4.90 13.80
N THR A 622 12.08 -3.98 14.41
CA THR A 622 12.16 -2.54 14.19
C THR A 622 12.08 -1.84 15.53
N TYR A 623 12.95 -0.87 15.77
CA TYR A 623 12.92 0.01 16.93
C TYR A 623 12.99 1.46 16.49
N MET A 624 11.94 2.24 16.81
CA MET A 624 11.81 3.66 16.49
C MET A 624 12.35 4.50 17.63
N MET A 625 13.51 5.12 17.44
CA MET A 625 14.10 6.05 18.43
C MET A 625 13.37 7.39 18.43
N ASP A 626 13.18 7.95 17.25
CA ASP A 626 12.49 9.21 17.04
C ASP A 626 11.57 9.12 15.82
N SER A 627 10.39 9.70 15.94
CA SER A 627 9.49 10.05 14.82
C SER A 627 8.76 11.30 15.26
N LYS A 628 9.27 12.48 14.86
CA LYS A 628 8.73 13.75 15.34
C LYS A 628 8.87 14.91 14.36
N ASP A 629 7.85 15.73 14.32
CA ASP A 629 7.89 17.10 13.84
C ASP A 629 8.69 17.92 14.84
N LYS A 630 9.72 18.64 14.39
CA LYS A 630 10.61 19.41 15.29
C LYS A 630 9.99 20.70 15.81
N GLN A 631 8.91 21.16 15.20
CA GLN A 631 8.19 22.36 15.64
C GLN A 631 7.15 22.03 16.69
N THR A 632 6.39 20.97 16.51
CA THR A 632 5.26 20.61 17.39
C THR A 632 5.61 19.51 18.38
N GLY A 633 6.71 18.77 18.18
CA GLY A 633 7.07 17.58 18.96
C GLY A 633 6.20 16.34 18.69
N ASN A 634 5.16 16.49 17.86
CA ASN A 634 4.24 15.40 17.55
C ASN A 634 4.87 14.33 16.65
N PRO A 635 4.49 13.06 16.81
CA PRO A 635 4.90 12.01 15.88
C PRO A 635 4.34 12.28 14.48
N LEU A 636 5.15 11.98 13.46
CA LEU A 636 4.76 12.12 12.06
C LEU A 636 3.70 11.09 11.65
N SER A 637 3.83 9.89 12.20
CA SER A 637 2.88 8.81 12.05
C SER A 637 2.74 8.06 13.39
N LEU A 638 1.55 7.54 13.66
CA LEU A 638 1.28 6.82 14.89
C LEU A 638 1.58 5.34 14.68
N VAL A 639 2.84 4.97 14.88
CA VAL A 639 3.35 3.60 14.76
C VAL A 639 3.84 3.09 16.13
N PRO A 640 3.90 1.78 16.35
CA PRO A 640 4.52 1.20 17.55
C PRO A 640 5.98 1.65 17.69
N ASN A 641 6.44 1.86 18.92
CA ASN A 641 7.83 2.23 19.16
C ASN A 641 8.82 1.07 18.91
N TYR A 642 8.34 -0.17 18.90
CA TYR A 642 9.05 -1.33 18.36
C TYR A 642 8.07 -2.38 17.84
N THR A 643 8.55 -3.22 16.93
CA THR A 643 7.85 -4.40 16.44
C THR A 643 8.86 -5.54 16.32
N ILE A 644 8.48 -6.73 16.79
CA ILE A 644 9.26 -7.96 16.64
C ILE A 644 8.34 -8.98 15.99
N ASN A 645 8.78 -9.56 14.88
CA ASN A 645 8.11 -10.67 14.21
C ASN A 645 9.02 -11.89 14.25
N SER A 646 8.52 -13.00 14.75
CA SER A 646 9.20 -14.28 14.82
C SER A 646 8.41 -15.31 14.02
N ILE A 647 9.00 -15.87 13.00
CA ILE A 647 8.40 -16.83 12.08
C ILE A 647 9.22 -18.13 12.19
N PHE A 648 8.55 -19.18 12.55
CA PHE A 648 9.16 -20.52 12.71
C PHE A 648 8.48 -21.47 11.73
N ASP A 649 9.25 -22.02 10.81
CA ASP A 649 8.85 -22.99 9.80
C ASP A 649 9.49 -24.34 10.10
N TYR A 650 8.70 -25.40 10.08
CA TYR A 650 9.18 -26.76 10.23
C TYR A 650 8.55 -27.66 9.16
N ASP A 651 9.38 -28.11 8.24
CA ASP A 651 9.03 -29.07 7.22
C ASP A 651 9.21 -30.49 7.84
N ILE A 652 8.12 -31.03 8.42
CA ILE A 652 8.14 -32.32 9.16
C ILE A 652 8.41 -33.50 8.20
N THR A 653 7.83 -33.40 7.00
CA THR A 653 8.06 -34.30 5.88
C THR A 653 7.92 -33.51 4.57
N ASP A 654 8.26 -34.11 3.43
CA ASP A 654 8.01 -33.50 2.09
C ASP A 654 6.53 -33.13 1.85
N GLN A 655 5.63 -33.72 2.63
CA GLN A 655 4.18 -33.49 2.48
C GLN A 655 3.56 -32.67 3.62
N LEU A 656 4.22 -32.56 4.77
CA LEU A 656 3.64 -31.96 5.97
C LEU A 656 4.55 -30.87 6.53
N ASP A 657 4.05 -29.66 6.58
CA ASP A 657 4.74 -28.51 7.18
C ASP A 657 3.91 -27.86 8.29
N VAL A 658 4.59 -27.20 9.22
CA VAL A 658 4.01 -26.37 10.28
C VAL A 658 4.66 -25.01 10.25
N ASN A 659 3.85 -23.97 10.26
CA ASN A 659 4.30 -22.59 10.39
C ASN A 659 3.72 -21.98 11.66
N PHE A 660 4.57 -21.34 12.46
CA PHE A 660 4.18 -20.55 13.62
C PHE A 660 4.68 -19.13 13.48
N VAL A 661 3.80 -18.15 13.69
CA VAL A 661 4.11 -16.73 13.61
C VAL A 661 3.75 -16.06 14.92
N PHE A 662 4.72 -15.36 15.51
CA PHE A 662 4.53 -14.52 16.68
C PHE A 662 4.89 -13.09 16.35
N THR A 663 4.03 -12.13 16.74
CA THR A 663 4.31 -10.70 16.58
C THR A 663 4.09 -9.99 17.90
N GLN A 664 5.11 -9.24 18.33
CA GLN A 664 5.06 -8.34 19.48
C GLN A 664 5.05 -6.89 18.98
N TYR A 665 4.00 -6.15 19.32
CA TYR A 665 3.89 -4.71 19.09
C TYR A 665 4.19 -3.95 20.36
N GLY A 666 5.07 -2.96 20.27
CA GLY A 666 5.35 -2.02 21.34
C GLY A 666 4.23 -1.01 21.55
N ARG A 667 4.40 -0.16 22.53
CA ARG A 667 3.45 0.91 22.82
C ARG A 667 3.42 1.93 21.67
N GLN A 668 2.20 2.37 21.30
CA GLN A 668 1.99 3.44 20.35
C GLN A 668 1.60 4.72 21.11
N LYS A 669 2.44 5.76 20.98
CA LYS A 669 2.22 7.04 21.65
C LYS A 669 1.05 7.79 21.03
N SER A 670 0.34 8.56 21.86
CA SER A 670 -0.65 9.51 21.39
C SER A 670 -0.02 10.77 20.77
N ARG A 671 -0.78 11.49 19.97
CA ARG A 671 -0.46 12.90 19.62
C ARG A 671 -0.58 13.77 20.87
N GLN A 672 0.23 14.82 20.91
CA GLN A 672 0.06 15.88 21.91
C GLN A 672 -0.94 16.91 21.37
N PHE A 673 -1.84 17.34 22.23
CA PHE A 673 -2.78 18.41 21.97
C PHE A 673 -2.52 19.56 22.95
N ALA A 674 -2.90 20.79 22.59
CA ALA A 674 -2.85 21.91 23.51
C ALA A 674 -3.79 21.68 24.71
N GLU A 675 -3.38 22.08 25.91
CA GLU A 675 -4.10 21.82 27.17
C GLU A 675 -5.56 22.29 27.13
N ASN A 676 -5.84 23.45 26.56
CA ASN A 676 -7.21 23.97 26.41
C ASN A 676 -8.13 23.08 25.60
N ARG A 677 -7.61 22.20 24.71
CA ARG A 677 -8.40 21.23 23.96
C ARG A 677 -8.62 19.92 24.71
N LEU A 678 -7.72 19.58 25.61
CA LEU A 678 -7.88 18.44 26.51
C LEU A 678 -8.99 18.69 27.55
N GLU A 679 -9.13 19.95 27.96
CA GLU A 679 -10.13 20.39 28.96
C GLU A 679 -11.51 20.69 28.33
N SER A 680 -11.56 21.28 27.14
CA SER A 680 -12.80 21.73 26.51
C SER A 680 -13.57 20.68 25.72
N GLY A 681 -13.02 19.46 25.55
CA GLY A 681 -13.71 18.33 24.96
C GLY A 681 -14.37 18.61 23.62
N ILE A 682 -13.59 18.74 22.54
CA ILE A 682 -14.16 18.74 21.19
C ILE A 682 -14.12 17.31 20.66
N GLY A 683 -15.02 16.48 21.14
CA GLY A 683 -15.31 15.18 20.55
C GLY A 683 -16.03 15.34 19.22
N SER A 684 -15.85 14.41 18.30
CA SER A 684 -16.44 14.40 16.96
C SER A 684 -17.98 14.28 16.93
N GLY A 685 -18.63 14.17 18.08
CA GLY A 685 -20.08 13.98 18.19
C GLY A 685 -20.86 15.15 18.79
N GLY A 686 -20.27 16.34 18.96
CA GLY A 686 -20.96 17.48 19.56
C GLY A 686 -21.27 17.33 21.07
N THR A 687 -20.77 16.29 21.69
CA THR A 687 -20.82 16.10 23.14
C THR A 687 -19.53 16.64 23.74
N ASN A 688 -19.65 17.46 24.80
CA ASN A 688 -18.55 18.08 25.54
C ASN A 688 -17.74 17.05 26.36
N SER A 689 -17.29 15.97 25.76
CA SER A 689 -16.44 15.00 26.43
C SER A 689 -14.97 15.32 26.18
N ALA A 690 -14.23 15.55 27.26
CA ALA A 690 -12.80 15.82 27.22
C ALA A 690 -12.05 14.73 26.45
N ILE A 691 -11.16 15.13 25.54
CA ILE A 691 -10.26 14.21 24.85
C ILE A 691 -9.30 13.64 25.89
N LYS A 692 -9.44 12.36 26.22
CA LYS A 692 -8.55 11.70 27.18
C LYS A 692 -7.25 11.29 26.48
N PRO A 693 -6.08 11.68 27.04
CA PRO A 693 -4.81 11.13 26.58
C PRO A 693 -4.84 9.61 26.72
N SER A 694 -4.75 8.91 25.61
CA SER A 694 -4.70 7.45 25.60
C SER A 694 -3.55 6.97 24.75
N THR A 695 -2.95 5.83 25.10
CA THR A 695 -1.91 5.17 24.34
C THR A 695 -2.35 3.75 24.05
N VAL A 696 -2.08 3.25 22.85
CA VAL A 696 -2.21 1.83 22.59
C VAL A 696 -1.11 1.12 23.37
N LYS A 697 -1.49 0.27 24.31
CA LYS A 697 -0.54 -0.54 25.10
C LYS A 697 0.15 -1.56 24.21
N SER A 698 1.32 -2.02 24.61
CA SER A 698 1.97 -3.15 23.95
C SER A 698 1.10 -4.39 23.99
N TYR A 699 1.11 -5.16 22.91
CA TYR A 699 0.36 -6.40 22.78
C TYR A 699 1.07 -7.37 21.85
N SER A 700 0.71 -8.64 21.95
CA SER A 700 1.21 -9.69 21.06
C SER A 700 0.08 -10.45 20.39
N THR A 701 0.39 -10.98 19.22
CA THR A 701 -0.45 -11.92 18.48
C THR A 701 0.38 -13.14 18.11
N ALA A 702 -0.24 -14.30 18.04
CA ALA A 702 0.40 -15.51 17.52
C ALA A 702 -0.56 -16.24 16.57
N GLY A 703 -0.01 -16.95 15.61
CA GLY A 703 -0.78 -17.81 14.71
C GLY A 703 -0.01 -19.09 14.43
N ILE A 704 -0.75 -20.17 14.19
CA ILE A 704 -0.20 -21.45 13.80
C ILE A 704 -0.98 -22.01 12.63
N ASN A 705 -0.31 -22.67 11.72
CA ASN A 705 -0.95 -23.39 10.65
C ASN A 705 -0.17 -24.66 10.26
N VAL A 706 -0.87 -25.55 9.61
CA VAL A 706 -0.35 -26.81 9.10
C VAL A 706 -0.70 -26.91 7.63
N GLY A 707 0.30 -27.13 6.80
CA GLY A 707 0.18 -27.41 5.38
C GLY A 707 0.31 -28.92 5.13
N TYR A 708 -0.52 -29.46 4.23
CA TYR A 708 -0.47 -30.85 3.83
C TYR A 708 -0.69 -31.01 2.32
N LYS A 709 0.28 -31.66 1.67
CA LYS A 709 0.20 -32.09 0.25
C LYS A 709 -0.52 -33.43 0.18
N ILE A 710 -1.79 -33.42 -0.21
CA ILE A 710 -2.62 -34.61 -0.34
C ILE A 710 -2.12 -35.47 -1.53
N SER A 711 -1.70 -34.79 -2.60
CA SER A 711 -1.05 -35.36 -3.79
C SER A 711 -0.19 -34.28 -4.45
N ASP A 712 0.51 -34.60 -5.53
CA ASP A 712 1.33 -33.63 -6.28
C ASP A 712 0.49 -32.44 -6.79
N ASN A 713 -0.77 -32.65 -7.06
CA ASN A 713 -1.71 -31.64 -7.59
C ASN A 713 -2.59 -30.97 -6.51
N ILE A 714 -2.74 -31.57 -5.33
CA ILE A 714 -3.69 -31.11 -4.32
C ILE A 714 -2.98 -30.80 -3.00
N SER A 715 -3.11 -29.58 -2.53
CA SER A 715 -2.61 -29.18 -1.21
C SER A 715 -3.69 -28.48 -0.41
N THR A 716 -3.60 -28.59 0.91
CA THR A 716 -4.49 -27.91 1.86
C THR A 716 -3.67 -27.29 2.97
N ARG A 717 -4.19 -26.21 3.54
CA ARG A 717 -3.62 -25.55 4.71
C ARG A 717 -4.73 -25.18 5.67
N VAL A 718 -4.58 -25.52 6.94
CA VAL A 718 -5.51 -25.17 8.00
C VAL A 718 -4.76 -24.46 9.11
N GLY A 719 -5.40 -23.48 9.76
CA GLY A 719 -4.71 -22.75 10.80
C GLY A 719 -5.61 -21.86 11.65
N VAL A 720 -4.97 -21.27 12.65
CA VAL A 720 -5.58 -20.32 13.59
C VAL A 720 -4.73 -19.07 13.61
N SER A 721 -5.33 -17.93 13.32
CA SER A 721 -4.74 -16.61 13.52
C SER A 721 -5.11 -16.06 14.89
N ASN A 722 -4.20 -15.26 15.47
CA ASN A 722 -4.38 -14.63 16.78
C ASN A 722 -4.82 -15.62 17.88
N LEU A 723 -3.98 -16.65 18.12
CA LEU A 723 -4.22 -17.71 19.13
C LEU A 723 -4.61 -17.17 20.51
N PHE A 724 -4.09 -15.99 20.89
CA PHE A 724 -4.34 -15.37 22.20
C PHE A 724 -5.67 -14.61 22.27
N ASP A 725 -6.39 -14.55 21.17
CA ASP A 725 -7.64 -13.77 21.03
C ASP A 725 -7.49 -12.32 21.49
N LYS A 726 -6.34 -11.72 21.16
CA LYS A 726 -6.07 -10.34 21.55
C LYS A 726 -6.76 -9.37 20.62
N GLN A 727 -7.95 -8.93 21.00
CA GLN A 727 -8.68 -7.88 20.30
C GLN A 727 -8.13 -6.50 20.68
N ILE A 728 -7.98 -5.64 19.68
CA ILE A 728 -7.81 -4.20 19.83
C ILE A 728 -9.07 -3.56 19.29
N LEU A 729 -9.78 -2.87 20.17
CA LEU A 729 -11.02 -2.19 19.84
C LEU A 729 -10.77 -0.70 19.60
N ARG A 730 -11.49 -0.13 18.63
CA ARG A 730 -11.37 1.25 18.23
C ARG A 730 -12.12 2.16 19.20
N ASP A 731 -11.43 3.17 19.73
CA ASP A 731 -12.01 4.20 20.60
C ASP A 731 -12.09 5.53 19.84
N SER A 732 -13.30 6.01 19.56
CA SER A 732 -13.56 7.27 18.86
C SER A 732 -13.11 8.51 19.65
N ASN A 733 -13.00 8.39 20.97
CA ASN A 733 -12.57 9.49 21.85
C ASN A 733 -11.07 9.47 22.17
N SER A 734 -10.32 8.52 21.61
CA SER A 734 -8.89 8.41 21.83
C SER A 734 -8.09 9.41 21.00
N ILE A 735 -7.07 10.00 21.60
CA ILE A 735 -6.06 10.80 20.91
C ILE A 735 -4.93 9.95 20.33
N SER A 736 -4.86 8.68 20.68
CA SER A 736 -4.06 7.69 19.95
C SER A 736 -4.84 7.24 18.74
N GLN A 737 -4.13 6.96 17.66
CA GLN A 737 -4.73 6.33 16.52
C GLN A 737 -5.09 4.89 16.87
N THR A 738 -6.37 4.64 17.06
CA THR A 738 -6.90 3.32 17.38
C THR A 738 -7.53 2.70 16.13
N TYR A 739 -7.57 1.38 16.10
CA TYR A 739 -8.13 0.57 15.03
C TYR A 739 -8.60 -0.76 15.60
N ASN A 740 -9.47 -1.44 14.87
CA ASN A 740 -9.81 -2.82 15.23
C ASN A 740 -8.74 -3.77 14.69
N GLU A 741 -8.02 -4.48 15.59
CA GLU A 741 -7.30 -5.71 15.24
C GLU A 741 -8.23 -6.89 15.47
N PRO A 742 -8.31 -7.84 14.51
CA PRO A 742 -9.20 -8.99 14.63
C PRO A 742 -8.76 -9.91 15.77
N GLY A 743 -9.76 -10.51 16.41
CA GLY A 743 -9.60 -11.60 17.37
C GLY A 743 -9.15 -12.90 16.72
N ARG A 744 -9.36 -14.02 17.42
CA ARG A 744 -9.05 -15.35 16.92
C ARG A 744 -9.93 -15.69 15.72
N ALA A 745 -9.30 -16.25 14.67
CA ALA A 745 -10.02 -16.77 13.53
C ALA A 745 -9.40 -18.08 13.03
N TYR A 746 -10.27 -19.00 12.63
CA TYR A 746 -9.93 -20.29 12.03
C TYR A 746 -9.98 -20.17 10.52
N TYR A 747 -9.02 -20.73 9.82
CA TYR A 747 -8.99 -20.67 8.36
C TYR A 747 -8.57 -21.98 7.71
N ALA A 748 -9.01 -22.17 6.49
CA ALA A 748 -8.64 -23.29 5.66
C ALA A 748 -8.48 -22.85 4.19
N SER A 749 -7.55 -23.47 3.48
CA SER A 749 -7.44 -23.37 2.02
C SER A 749 -7.35 -24.76 1.40
N LEU A 750 -7.79 -24.84 0.14
CA LEU A 750 -7.65 -25.99 -0.74
C LEU A 750 -7.18 -25.50 -2.10
N LYS A 751 -6.00 -25.97 -2.55
CA LYS A 751 -5.40 -25.60 -3.81
C LYS A 751 -5.26 -26.83 -4.70
N TYR A 752 -5.72 -26.70 -5.94
CA TYR A 752 -5.46 -27.63 -7.01
C TYR A 752 -4.52 -27.01 -8.03
N SER A 753 -3.42 -27.69 -8.33
CA SER A 753 -2.42 -27.27 -9.33
C SER A 753 -2.31 -28.29 -10.46
N PHE A 754 -2.05 -27.86 -11.67
CA PHE A 754 -1.94 -28.71 -12.86
C PHE A 754 -0.86 -28.19 -13.82
#